data_72922932773e11944db40df0ab0b3308
#
_entry.id   72922932773e11944db40df0ab0b3308
#
_cell.length_a   1.000
_cell.length_b   1.000
_cell.length_c   1.000
_cell.angle_alpha   90.00
_cell.angle_beta   90.00
_cell.angle_gamma   90.00
#
_symmetry.space_group_name_H-M   'P 1'
#
loop_
_entity.id
_entity.type
_entity.pdbx_description
1 polymer ?
#
loop_
_entity_poly.entity_id
_entity_poly.type
_entity_poly.pdbx_seq_one_letter_code
_entity_poly.pdbx_strand_id
1 'polypeptide(L)'
;MPVITLPDGSQRQFDNPVSVMDVANDIGPGLAKATIAGRIDGRLVDACETISTDATLQIITAKDDEGLEILRHSCAHLLGHAIKQLWPNTKMAIGPVIDNGFYYDVDMEHALSQDDLDKLEKRMQELANTSYDVVKKVVSWQEARDAFAARGESYKIEILDENISRDDRPGLYHHEEYVDMCRGPHVPNMRFCQHFKIMKVAGAYWRGNSDNKMLQRIYGTAWADKKQLKAYLQRLEEAEKRDHRKIGKALDLFHWQEEAPGMVFWHNDGWTIYTELERFVRDKLRRYDYGEVKGPLMMDRTLWEKSGHWDKFGDAMFTTESEKREYAIKPMNCPGHVQIFNQGLKSYRDLPLRMAEFGCCHRNEPSGALHGLMRVRGFTQDDAHIFCTEEQILSEVGGCIDMIYDTYKTFGFDKIVVKLSTRPEKRVGSDEVWDKAEKALAEALDSKGIEFQYLPGEGAFYGPKIEFTLHDCLDRAWQCGTVQLDFSMPGRLGSTYVAEDGERRVPVMIHRAVLGSLERFIGILTEEYAGYFPLWLAPMQMVVMNITDNQAEYANSVAKRLQEFGFRAKSDLRNEKIGFKIREHTLRRVPYMLVVGDKEMEAGEVAVRTRKGEDLGKFSLEEFISKANEQVISKVIDNSGGRTH
;
A
#
# COMPACT_ATOMS: atom_id res chain seq x y z
N MET A 1 0.15 -50.66 -1.51
CA MET A 1 -1.24 -50.25 -1.82
C MET A 1 -1.51 -48.96 -1.06
N PRO A 2 -1.25 -47.80 -1.66
CA PRO A 2 -1.49 -46.53 -0.96
C PRO A 2 -2.98 -46.22 -0.82
N VAL A 3 -3.37 -45.71 0.35
CA VAL A 3 -4.70 -45.17 0.62
C VAL A 3 -4.59 -43.64 0.62
N ILE A 4 -5.28 -43.01 -0.32
CA ILE A 4 -5.27 -41.54 -0.48
C ILE A 4 -6.52 -40.95 0.17
N THR A 5 -6.31 -40.10 1.19
CA THR A 5 -7.40 -39.38 1.87
C THR A 5 -7.56 -38.00 1.24
N LEU A 6 -8.75 -37.69 0.74
CA LEU A 6 -9.07 -36.39 0.13
C LEU A 6 -9.56 -35.38 1.19
N PRO A 7 -9.65 -34.06 0.88
CA PRO A 7 -10.05 -33.04 1.83
C PRO A 7 -11.47 -33.20 2.41
N ASP A 8 -12.36 -33.88 1.70
CA ASP A 8 -13.72 -34.22 2.16
C ASP A 8 -13.78 -35.45 3.09
N GLY A 9 -12.60 -36.03 3.40
CA GLY A 9 -12.45 -37.24 4.21
C GLY A 9 -12.69 -38.55 3.44
N SER A 10 -13.04 -38.52 2.17
CA SER A 10 -13.15 -39.72 1.34
C SER A 10 -11.81 -40.36 1.09
N GLN A 11 -11.79 -41.71 0.99
CA GLN A 11 -10.55 -42.48 0.78
C GLN A 11 -10.59 -43.22 -0.55
N ARG A 12 -9.47 -43.26 -1.23
CA ARG A 12 -9.23 -43.98 -2.47
C ARG A 12 -8.04 -44.94 -2.29
N GLN A 13 -8.24 -46.19 -2.59
CA GLN A 13 -7.20 -47.22 -2.49
C GLN A 13 -6.72 -47.64 -3.89
N PHE A 14 -5.39 -47.69 -4.04
CA PHE A 14 -4.76 -48.04 -5.32
C PHE A 14 -3.85 -49.27 -5.13
N ASP A 15 -3.82 -50.14 -6.12
CA ASP A 15 -2.98 -51.36 -6.08
C ASP A 15 -1.50 -51.08 -6.26
N ASN A 16 -1.15 -50.00 -6.96
CA ASN A 16 0.21 -49.57 -7.26
C ASN A 16 0.44 -48.13 -6.80
N PRO A 17 1.71 -47.65 -6.68
CA PRO A 17 1.99 -46.24 -6.57
C PRO A 17 1.31 -45.43 -7.68
N VAL A 18 0.71 -44.31 -7.32
CA VAL A 18 -0.05 -43.45 -8.22
C VAL A 18 0.49 -42.03 -8.20
N SER A 19 0.36 -41.33 -9.31
CA SER A 19 0.65 -39.88 -9.36
C SER A 19 -0.56 -39.06 -8.89
N VAL A 20 -0.32 -37.79 -8.57
CA VAL A 20 -1.40 -36.82 -8.29
C VAL A 20 -2.38 -36.78 -9.47
N MET A 21 -1.86 -36.84 -10.70
CA MET A 21 -2.68 -36.85 -11.91
C MET A 21 -3.53 -38.11 -12.05
N ASP A 22 -2.99 -39.29 -11.66
CA ASP A 22 -3.76 -40.54 -11.68
C ASP A 22 -4.93 -40.48 -10.69
N VAL A 23 -4.72 -39.95 -9.49
CA VAL A 23 -5.80 -39.73 -8.53
C VAL A 23 -6.85 -38.75 -9.07
N ALA A 24 -6.41 -37.66 -9.70
CA ALA A 24 -7.34 -36.71 -10.33
C ALA A 24 -8.16 -37.36 -11.44
N ASN A 25 -7.58 -38.24 -12.25
CA ASN A 25 -8.27 -39.02 -13.28
C ASN A 25 -9.30 -39.99 -12.69
N ASP A 26 -8.96 -40.66 -11.60
CA ASP A 26 -9.87 -41.58 -10.90
C ASP A 26 -11.06 -40.84 -10.28
N ILE A 27 -10.88 -39.61 -9.80
CA ILE A 27 -11.96 -38.76 -9.31
C ILE A 27 -12.87 -38.35 -10.44
N GLY A 28 -12.31 -37.95 -11.58
CA GLY A 28 -13.07 -37.58 -12.76
C GLY A 28 -12.33 -36.77 -13.80
N PRO A 29 -12.73 -36.89 -15.09
CA PRO A 29 -12.01 -36.26 -16.22
C PRO A 29 -12.03 -34.74 -16.19
N GLY A 30 -13.05 -34.14 -15.58
CA GLY A 30 -13.12 -32.68 -15.41
C GLY A 30 -12.05 -32.15 -14.45
N LEU A 31 -11.84 -32.83 -13.33
CA LEU A 31 -10.80 -32.48 -12.36
C LEU A 31 -9.42 -32.73 -12.93
N ALA A 32 -9.18 -33.88 -13.57
CA ALA A 32 -7.92 -34.20 -14.21
C ALA A 32 -7.51 -33.13 -15.25
N LYS A 33 -8.47 -32.66 -16.05
CA LYS A 33 -8.22 -31.57 -17.03
C LYS A 33 -7.87 -30.25 -16.35
N ALA A 34 -8.36 -29.99 -15.15
CA ALA A 34 -8.13 -28.76 -14.39
C ALA A 34 -6.91 -28.84 -13.45
N THR A 35 -6.36 -30.04 -13.22
CA THR A 35 -5.25 -30.27 -12.30
C THR A 35 -3.97 -29.60 -12.76
N ILE A 36 -3.39 -28.77 -11.88
CA ILE A 36 -2.09 -28.13 -12.06
C ILE A 36 -1.03 -28.81 -11.20
N ALA A 37 -1.35 -29.11 -9.94
CA ALA A 37 -0.44 -29.66 -8.95
C ALA A 37 -1.21 -30.43 -7.87
N GLY A 38 -0.51 -30.93 -6.85
CA GLY A 38 -1.10 -31.52 -5.66
C GLY A 38 -0.43 -31.03 -4.39
N ARG A 39 -1.14 -31.19 -3.27
CA ARG A 39 -0.58 -31.01 -1.92
C ARG A 39 -0.63 -32.36 -1.22
N ILE A 40 0.53 -32.98 -1.00
CA ILE A 40 0.68 -34.27 -0.31
C ILE A 40 1.17 -33.98 1.11
N ASP A 41 0.38 -34.38 2.13
CA ASP A 41 0.72 -34.17 3.55
C ASP A 41 1.21 -32.75 3.87
N GLY A 42 0.53 -31.75 3.30
CA GLY A 42 0.87 -30.33 3.45
C GLY A 42 1.94 -29.80 2.50
N ARG A 43 2.69 -30.65 1.78
CA ARG A 43 3.75 -30.28 0.85
C ARG A 43 3.21 -30.13 -0.57
N LEU A 44 3.44 -28.97 -1.20
CA LEU A 44 3.07 -28.70 -2.58
C LEU A 44 4.00 -29.44 -3.55
N VAL A 45 3.44 -30.15 -4.54
CA VAL A 45 4.17 -31.04 -5.47
C VAL A 45 3.62 -30.96 -6.89
N ASP A 46 4.45 -31.36 -7.86
CA ASP A 46 4.04 -31.46 -9.27
C ASP A 46 2.93 -32.53 -9.47
N ALA A 47 2.10 -32.35 -10.49
CA ALA A 47 1.05 -33.32 -10.81
C ALA A 47 1.58 -34.73 -11.16
N CYS A 48 2.84 -34.84 -11.56
CA CYS A 48 3.51 -36.12 -11.84
C CYS A 48 4.15 -36.78 -10.60
N GLU A 49 4.11 -36.13 -9.42
CA GLU A 49 4.69 -36.71 -8.20
C GLU A 49 4.00 -38.01 -7.81
N THR A 50 4.79 -39.03 -7.51
CA THR A 50 4.29 -40.37 -7.20
C THR A 50 4.08 -40.57 -5.70
N ILE A 51 2.92 -41.11 -5.34
CA ILE A 51 2.50 -41.43 -3.98
C ILE A 51 2.59 -42.95 -3.82
N SER A 52 3.49 -43.41 -2.96
CA SER A 52 3.75 -44.86 -2.76
C SER A 52 3.25 -45.36 -1.40
N THR A 53 2.88 -44.47 -0.48
CA THR A 53 2.41 -44.78 0.89
C THR A 53 1.07 -44.04 1.13
N ASP A 54 0.40 -44.41 2.21
CA ASP A 54 -0.80 -43.70 2.64
C ASP A 54 -0.49 -42.23 2.86
N ALA A 55 -1.35 -41.33 2.30
CA ALA A 55 -1.17 -39.89 2.36
C ALA A 55 -2.47 -39.12 2.27
N THR A 56 -2.44 -37.89 2.72
CA THR A 56 -3.48 -36.91 2.41
C THR A 56 -3.15 -36.20 1.11
N LEU A 57 -4.14 -36.00 0.24
CA LEU A 57 -3.96 -35.31 -1.03
C LEU A 57 -5.04 -34.27 -1.29
N GLN A 58 -4.63 -33.04 -1.56
CA GLN A 58 -5.47 -32.00 -2.13
C GLN A 58 -5.03 -31.74 -3.57
N ILE A 59 -5.96 -31.82 -4.51
CA ILE A 59 -5.72 -31.43 -5.91
C ILE A 59 -5.75 -29.92 -6.03
N ILE A 60 -4.75 -29.32 -6.67
CA ILE A 60 -4.60 -27.89 -6.89
C ILE A 60 -4.95 -27.55 -8.34
N THR A 61 -5.79 -26.56 -8.52
CA THR A 61 -6.25 -26.06 -9.83
C THR A 61 -5.91 -24.58 -10.01
N ALA A 62 -6.09 -24.02 -11.21
CA ALA A 62 -5.85 -22.59 -11.48
C ALA A 62 -6.81 -21.64 -10.71
N LYS A 63 -7.84 -22.17 -10.05
CA LYS A 63 -8.76 -21.38 -9.22
C LYS A 63 -8.27 -21.18 -7.79
N ASP A 64 -7.32 -21.99 -7.37
CA ASP A 64 -6.68 -21.90 -6.07
C ASP A 64 -5.56 -20.85 -6.13
N ASP A 65 -5.34 -20.12 -5.06
CA ASP A 65 -4.30 -19.08 -5.00
C ASP A 65 -2.92 -19.63 -5.34
N GLU A 66 -2.59 -20.78 -4.78
CA GLU A 66 -1.35 -21.52 -5.04
C GLU A 66 -1.25 -22.00 -6.50
N GLY A 67 -2.38 -22.40 -7.08
CA GLY A 67 -2.45 -22.78 -8.51
C GLY A 67 -2.15 -21.59 -9.41
N LEU A 68 -2.56 -20.41 -9.03
CA LEU A 68 -2.24 -19.17 -9.75
C LEU A 68 -0.76 -18.80 -9.62
N GLU A 69 -0.13 -19.02 -8.46
CA GLU A 69 1.31 -18.86 -8.27
C GLU A 69 2.12 -19.83 -9.15
N ILE A 70 1.72 -21.11 -9.18
CA ILE A 70 2.34 -22.13 -10.04
C ILE A 70 2.22 -21.75 -11.52
N LEU A 71 1.07 -21.23 -11.95
CA LEU A 71 0.84 -20.76 -13.30
C LEU A 71 1.77 -19.59 -13.64
N ARG A 72 1.93 -18.62 -12.74
CA ARG A 72 2.85 -17.48 -12.89
C ARG A 72 4.31 -17.94 -13.01
N HIS A 73 4.72 -18.87 -12.15
CA HIS A 73 6.05 -19.46 -12.18
C HIS A 73 6.31 -20.19 -13.53
N SER A 74 5.33 -20.93 -14.02
CA SER A 74 5.42 -21.60 -15.31
C SER A 74 5.45 -20.63 -16.49
N CYS A 75 4.75 -19.49 -16.37
CA CYS A 75 4.84 -18.41 -17.37
C CYS A 75 6.24 -17.74 -17.37
N ALA A 76 6.95 -17.70 -16.23
CA ALA A 76 8.34 -17.25 -16.21
C ALA A 76 9.25 -18.21 -17.00
N HIS A 77 9.05 -19.52 -16.90
CA HIS A 77 9.76 -20.49 -17.74
C HIS A 77 9.38 -20.40 -19.24
N LEU A 78 8.10 -20.17 -19.55
CA LEU A 78 7.63 -19.90 -20.92
C LEU A 78 8.31 -18.66 -21.51
N LEU A 79 8.47 -17.60 -20.70
CA LEU A 79 9.22 -16.40 -21.07
C LEU A 79 10.69 -16.75 -21.39
N GLY A 80 11.34 -17.55 -20.52
CA GLY A 80 12.71 -18.02 -20.75
C GLY A 80 12.84 -18.84 -22.04
N HIS A 81 11.90 -19.75 -22.30
CA HIS A 81 11.85 -20.54 -23.55
C HIS A 81 11.74 -19.63 -24.77
N ALA A 82 10.81 -18.68 -24.78
CA ALA A 82 10.65 -17.73 -25.88
C ALA A 82 11.89 -16.85 -26.11
N ILE A 83 12.53 -16.39 -25.04
CA ILE A 83 13.78 -15.61 -25.12
C ILE A 83 14.88 -16.42 -25.77
N LYS A 84 15.09 -17.67 -25.35
CA LYS A 84 16.14 -18.53 -25.92
C LYS A 84 15.92 -18.84 -27.41
N GLN A 85 14.67 -18.91 -27.86
CA GLN A 85 14.36 -19.09 -29.28
C GLN A 85 14.60 -17.82 -30.10
N LEU A 86 14.26 -16.64 -29.54
CA LEU A 86 14.45 -15.36 -30.25
C LEU A 86 15.90 -14.87 -30.18
N TRP A 87 16.55 -15.05 -29.02
CA TRP A 87 17.92 -14.61 -28.75
C TRP A 87 18.73 -15.74 -28.07
N PRO A 88 19.23 -16.71 -28.84
CA PRO A 88 19.86 -17.93 -28.30
C PRO A 88 21.05 -17.68 -27.38
N ASN A 89 21.80 -16.59 -27.58
CA ASN A 89 22.99 -16.25 -26.80
C ASN A 89 22.68 -15.60 -25.43
N THR A 90 21.40 -15.29 -25.13
CA THR A 90 21.00 -14.73 -23.83
C THR A 90 21.29 -15.70 -22.71
N LYS A 91 21.89 -15.23 -21.62
CA LYS A 91 22.09 -16.04 -20.41
C LYS A 91 20.95 -15.82 -19.43
N MET A 92 20.39 -16.91 -18.95
CA MET A 92 19.23 -16.90 -18.05
C MET A 92 19.68 -16.87 -16.60
N ALA A 93 19.15 -15.94 -15.80
CA ALA A 93 19.47 -15.85 -14.37
C ALA A 93 18.35 -16.44 -13.51
N ILE A 94 17.40 -15.64 -13.04
CA ILE A 94 16.29 -16.08 -12.17
C ILE A 94 14.95 -15.58 -12.65
N GLY A 95 13.88 -16.37 -12.40
CA GLY A 95 12.51 -16.04 -12.77
C GLY A 95 11.49 -16.29 -11.65
N PRO A 96 11.52 -15.52 -10.54
CA PRO A 96 10.59 -15.73 -9.45
C PRO A 96 9.19 -15.16 -9.71
N VAL A 97 8.24 -15.67 -8.94
CA VAL A 97 6.89 -15.10 -8.83
C VAL A 97 6.92 -13.86 -7.93
N ILE A 98 6.11 -12.90 -8.26
CA ILE A 98 5.84 -11.69 -7.48
C ILE A 98 4.32 -11.49 -7.37
N ASP A 99 3.89 -10.53 -6.54
CA ASP A 99 2.49 -10.17 -6.42
C ASP A 99 1.89 -9.85 -7.80
N ASN A 100 0.82 -10.57 -8.16
CA ASN A 100 0.10 -10.44 -9.43
C ASN A 100 0.93 -10.69 -10.71
N GLY A 101 2.10 -11.33 -10.60
CA GLY A 101 2.92 -11.56 -11.78
C GLY A 101 4.18 -12.36 -11.54
N PHE A 102 5.12 -12.17 -12.43
CA PHE A 102 6.45 -12.79 -12.40
C PHE A 102 7.45 -11.85 -13.07
N TYR A 103 8.75 -12.13 -12.89
CA TYR A 103 9.77 -11.53 -13.73
C TYR A 103 10.81 -12.58 -14.12
N TYR A 104 11.66 -12.23 -15.09
CA TYR A 104 12.85 -12.99 -15.40
C TYR A 104 14.03 -12.05 -15.64
N ASP A 105 15.14 -12.31 -14.95
CA ASP A 105 16.40 -11.59 -15.13
C ASP A 105 17.25 -12.27 -16.20
N VAL A 106 17.68 -11.50 -17.18
CA VAL A 106 18.45 -11.99 -18.31
C VAL A 106 19.67 -11.12 -18.58
N ASP A 107 20.76 -11.77 -18.97
CA ASP A 107 21.98 -11.12 -19.44
C ASP A 107 22.04 -11.24 -20.96
N MET A 108 21.87 -10.13 -21.64
CA MET A 108 21.92 -10.04 -23.09
C MET A 108 22.58 -8.73 -23.54
N GLU A 109 23.26 -8.77 -24.68
CA GLU A 109 23.97 -7.60 -25.22
C GLU A 109 23.01 -6.54 -25.78
N HIS A 110 21.85 -6.99 -26.24
CA HIS A 110 20.81 -6.16 -26.83
C HIS A 110 19.89 -5.58 -25.77
N ALA A 111 19.72 -4.26 -25.75
CA ALA A 111 18.73 -3.61 -24.90
C ALA A 111 17.33 -3.77 -25.49
N LEU A 112 16.42 -4.42 -24.77
CA LEU A 112 15.07 -4.70 -25.24
C LEU A 112 14.26 -3.42 -25.44
N SER A 113 13.71 -3.26 -26.63
CA SER A 113 12.76 -2.21 -26.99
C SER A 113 11.31 -2.68 -26.80
N GLN A 114 10.32 -1.77 -26.94
CA GLN A 114 8.90 -2.14 -26.90
C GLN A 114 8.55 -3.13 -28.03
N ASP A 115 9.11 -2.95 -29.21
CA ASP A 115 8.90 -3.87 -30.34
C ASP A 115 9.43 -5.28 -30.06
N ASP A 116 10.51 -5.38 -29.27
CA ASP A 116 11.05 -6.67 -28.85
C ASP A 116 10.15 -7.34 -27.80
N LEU A 117 9.57 -6.57 -26.89
CA LEU A 117 8.58 -7.09 -25.94
C LEU A 117 7.33 -7.62 -26.65
N ASP A 118 6.86 -6.93 -27.68
CA ASP A 118 5.71 -7.37 -28.49
C ASP A 118 6.02 -8.66 -29.27
N LYS A 119 7.23 -8.79 -29.83
CA LYS A 119 7.71 -10.04 -30.48
C LYS A 119 7.81 -11.17 -29.46
N LEU A 120 8.32 -10.88 -28.28
CA LEU A 120 8.48 -11.86 -27.20
C LEU A 120 7.12 -12.37 -26.72
N GLU A 121 6.16 -11.49 -26.48
CA GLU A 121 4.80 -11.84 -26.08
C GLU A 121 4.12 -12.70 -27.16
N LYS A 122 4.27 -12.34 -28.43
CA LYS A 122 3.76 -13.14 -29.57
C LYS A 122 4.38 -14.53 -29.58
N ARG A 123 5.71 -14.64 -29.39
CA ARG A 123 6.39 -15.95 -29.38
C ARG A 123 5.95 -16.81 -28.18
N MET A 124 5.80 -16.21 -27.00
CA MET A 124 5.22 -16.92 -25.84
C MET A 124 3.82 -17.45 -26.15
N GLN A 125 2.97 -16.66 -26.80
CA GLN A 125 1.62 -17.10 -27.17
C GLN A 125 1.63 -18.25 -28.18
N GLU A 126 2.52 -18.21 -29.16
CA GLU A 126 2.71 -19.31 -30.13
C GLU A 126 3.11 -20.60 -29.38
N LEU A 127 4.09 -20.53 -28.49
CA LEU A 127 4.54 -21.67 -27.68
C LEU A 127 3.43 -22.21 -26.76
N ALA A 128 2.70 -21.34 -26.04
CA ALA A 128 1.59 -21.76 -25.20
C ALA A 128 0.48 -22.49 -25.99
N ASN A 129 0.23 -22.07 -27.23
CA ASN A 129 -0.78 -22.67 -28.10
C ASN A 129 -0.38 -24.07 -28.59
N THR A 130 0.91 -24.43 -28.63
CA THR A 130 1.34 -25.81 -28.95
C THR A 130 0.94 -26.81 -27.87
N SER A 131 0.65 -26.30 -26.66
CA SER A 131 0.20 -27.12 -25.50
C SER A 131 1.15 -28.29 -25.18
N TYR A 132 2.45 -28.05 -25.27
CA TYR A 132 3.46 -29.05 -24.95
C TYR A 132 3.49 -29.38 -23.43
N ASP A 133 3.96 -30.61 -23.12
CA ASP A 133 4.08 -31.07 -21.75
C ASP A 133 5.36 -30.54 -21.10
N VAL A 134 5.25 -30.17 -19.81
CA VAL A 134 6.39 -29.81 -18.98
C VAL A 134 6.89 -31.05 -18.27
N VAL A 135 8.14 -31.44 -18.54
CA VAL A 135 8.70 -32.69 -18.03
C VAL A 135 9.74 -32.40 -16.95
N LYS A 136 9.44 -32.81 -15.71
CA LYS A 136 10.41 -32.75 -14.60
C LYS A 136 11.35 -33.94 -14.64
N LYS A 137 12.65 -33.68 -14.50
CA LYS A 137 13.68 -34.69 -14.27
C LYS A 137 14.49 -34.37 -13.03
N VAL A 138 14.51 -35.28 -12.07
CA VAL A 138 15.35 -35.18 -10.88
C VAL A 138 16.68 -35.79 -11.21
N VAL A 139 17.74 -34.99 -11.20
CA VAL A 139 19.09 -35.38 -11.61
C VAL A 139 20.09 -35.20 -10.46
N SER A 140 21.30 -35.74 -10.61
CA SER A 140 22.39 -35.42 -9.68
C SER A 140 22.86 -33.98 -9.86
N TRP A 141 23.51 -33.44 -8.84
CA TRP A 141 24.11 -32.10 -8.91
C TRP A 141 25.06 -31.95 -10.12
N GLN A 142 25.90 -32.99 -10.37
CA GLN A 142 26.86 -33.01 -11.48
C GLN A 142 26.16 -33.00 -12.85
N GLU A 143 25.12 -33.83 -13.03
CA GLU A 143 24.33 -33.84 -14.27
C GLU A 143 23.65 -32.49 -14.55
N ALA A 144 23.11 -31.81 -13.49
CA ALA A 144 22.55 -30.49 -13.63
C ALA A 144 23.61 -29.48 -14.06
N ARG A 145 24.78 -29.50 -13.44
CA ARG A 145 25.89 -28.61 -13.77
C ARG A 145 26.37 -28.77 -15.22
N ASP A 146 26.53 -30.02 -15.63
CA ASP A 146 26.98 -30.37 -17.00
C ASP A 146 25.93 -29.94 -18.04
N ALA A 147 24.64 -30.09 -17.73
CA ALA A 147 23.55 -29.64 -18.58
C ALA A 147 23.54 -28.12 -18.81
N PHE A 148 23.82 -27.31 -17.78
CA PHE A 148 23.91 -25.86 -17.90
C PHE A 148 25.25 -25.41 -18.49
N ALA A 149 26.36 -26.11 -18.22
CA ALA A 149 27.65 -25.84 -18.85
C ALA A 149 27.57 -26.03 -20.37
N ALA A 150 26.95 -27.11 -20.85
CA ALA A 150 26.74 -27.37 -22.25
C ALA A 150 25.88 -26.31 -22.95
N ARG A 151 25.05 -25.57 -22.22
CA ARG A 151 24.19 -24.48 -22.71
C ARG A 151 24.78 -23.09 -22.50
N GLY A 152 25.94 -22.97 -21.86
CA GLY A 152 26.58 -21.68 -21.58
C GLY A 152 25.86 -20.84 -20.48
N GLU A 153 25.03 -21.46 -19.64
CA GLU A 153 24.19 -20.78 -18.63
C GLU A 153 25.00 -20.54 -17.32
N SER A 154 25.91 -19.55 -17.36
CA SER A 154 26.83 -19.25 -16.25
C SER A 154 26.12 -18.89 -14.94
N TYR A 155 25.00 -18.13 -14.99
CA TYR A 155 24.24 -17.77 -13.77
C TYR A 155 23.57 -18.97 -13.12
N LYS A 156 23.08 -19.95 -13.92
CA LYS A 156 22.50 -21.18 -13.38
C LYS A 156 23.58 -22.04 -12.71
N ILE A 157 24.80 -22.07 -13.25
CA ILE A 157 25.93 -22.75 -12.63
C ILE A 157 26.31 -22.08 -11.32
N GLU A 158 26.38 -20.75 -11.27
CA GLU A 158 26.68 -19.99 -10.05
C GLU A 158 25.65 -20.26 -8.94
N ILE A 159 24.35 -20.27 -9.30
CA ILE A 159 23.26 -20.60 -8.37
C ILE A 159 23.41 -22.04 -7.84
N LEU A 160 23.73 -22.98 -8.74
CA LEU A 160 23.91 -24.38 -8.37
C LEU A 160 25.11 -24.55 -7.43
N ASP A 161 26.24 -23.93 -7.76
CA ASP A 161 27.49 -24.03 -7.01
C ASP A 161 27.38 -23.46 -5.57
N GLU A 162 26.58 -22.41 -5.38
CA GLU A 162 26.49 -21.71 -4.11
C GLU A 162 25.27 -22.08 -3.25
N ASN A 163 24.14 -22.42 -3.87
CA ASN A 163 22.86 -22.54 -3.16
C ASN A 163 22.34 -23.98 -3.05
N ILE A 164 22.96 -24.94 -3.74
CA ILE A 164 22.49 -26.33 -3.79
C ILE A 164 23.61 -27.23 -3.36
N SER A 165 23.38 -28.06 -2.31
CA SER A 165 24.37 -29.04 -1.85
C SER A 165 24.69 -30.04 -2.96
N ARG A 166 25.96 -30.52 -2.98
CA ARG A 166 26.38 -31.55 -3.94
C ARG A 166 25.67 -32.88 -3.75
N ASP A 167 25.13 -33.11 -2.57
CA ASP A 167 24.37 -34.32 -2.23
C ASP A 167 22.87 -34.18 -2.62
N ASP A 168 22.43 -32.97 -2.94
CA ASP A 168 21.06 -32.72 -3.37
C ASP A 168 20.82 -33.18 -4.82
N ARG A 169 19.55 -33.43 -5.09
CA ARG A 169 19.09 -33.82 -6.43
C ARG A 169 18.14 -32.75 -6.99
N PRO A 170 18.66 -31.75 -7.71
CA PRO A 170 17.84 -30.68 -8.28
C PRO A 170 16.87 -31.19 -9.34
N GLY A 171 15.70 -30.53 -9.41
CA GLY A 171 14.72 -30.74 -10.45
C GLY A 171 15.04 -29.87 -11.68
N LEU A 172 15.18 -30.51 -12.83
CA LEU A 172 15.25 -29.84 -14.13
C LEU A 172 13.90 -29.95 -14.83
N TYR A 173 13.36 -28.80 -15.27
CA TYR A 173 12.11 -28.72 -16.00
C TYR A 173 12.39 -28.52 -17.49
N HIS A 174 11.96 -29.47 -18.30
CA HIS A 174 12.14 -29.48 -19.74
C HIS A 174 10.89 -28.92 -20.42
N HIS A 175 11.12 -27.91 -21.24
CA HIS A 175 10.15 -27.24 -22.10
C HIS A 175 10.59 -27.41 -23.53
N GLU A 176 10.38 -28.63 -24.11
CA GLU A 176 10.97 -29.05 -25.35
C GLU A 176 12.52 -28.95 -25.31
N GLU A 177 13.14 -28.05 -26.09
CA GLU A 177 14.60 -27.83 -26.11
C GLU A 177 15.09 -26.94 -24.97
N TYR A 178 14.22 -26.14 -24.33
CA TYR A 178 14.58 -25.30 -23.21
C TYR A 178 14.56 -26.06 -21.88
N VAL A 179 15.54 -25.80 -21.04
CA VAL A 179 15.65 -26.42 -19.72
C VAL A 179 15.91 -25.37 -18.66
N ASP A 180 15.14 -25.39 -17.61
CA ASP A 180 15.34 -24.55 -16.43
C ASP A 180 15.45 -25.36 -15.15
N MET A 181 15.98 -24.74 -14.09
CA MET A 181 16.16 -25.35 -12.77
C MET A 181 15.42 -24.53 -11.72
N CYS A 182 14.53 -25.19 -11.00
CA CYS A 182 13.85 -24.57 -9.86
C CYS A 182 13.31 -25.64 -8.89
N ARG A 183 12.73 -25.18 -7.79
CA ARG A 183 12.11 -26.08 -6.79
C ARG A 183 10.77 -26.64 -7.27
N GLY A 184 10.12 -25.96 -8.20
CA GLY A 184 8.75 -26.28 -8.64
C GLY A 184 7.70 -25.99 -7.54
N PRO A 185 6.47 -26.51 -7.70
CA PRO A 185 5.98 -27.23 -8.88
C PRO A 185 5.69 -26.33 -10.08
N HIS A 186 5.45 -26.98 -11.24
CA HIS A 186 5.03 -26.34 -12.49
C HIS A 186 3.73 -26.95 -13.00
N VAL A 187 3.07 -26.21 -13.92
CA VAL A 187 1.94 -26.77 -14.66
C VAL A 187 2.39 -28.01 -15.46
N PRO A 188 1.56 -29.07 -15.57
CA PRO A 188 1.92 -30.26 -16.32
C PRO A 188 1.98 -30.04 -17.83
N ASN A 189 1.29 -29.00 -18.33
CA ASN A 189 1.19 -28.71 -19.76
C ASN A 189 1.02 -27.19 -19.99
N MET A 190 1.65 -26.63 -21.02
CA MET A 190 1.64 -25.20 -21.30
C MET A 190 0.28 -24.63 -21.73
N ARG A 191 -0.72 -25.47 -21.99
CA ARG A 191 -2.11 -25.01 -22.21
C ARG A 191 -2.68 -24.16 -21.07
N PHE A 192 -2.16 -24.28 -19.85
CA PHE A 192 -2.56 -23.47 -18.70
C PHE A 192 -2.02 -22.04 -18.77
N CYS A 193 -0.92 -21.81 -19.49
CA CYS A 193 -0.21 -20.52 -19.56
C CYS A 193 -0.64 -19.71 -20.79
N GLN A 194 -1.95 -19.50 -21.02
CA GLN A 194 -2.46 -18.79 -22.20
C GLN A 194 -2.87 -17.33 -21.93
N HIS A 195 -3.07 -16.96 -20.67
CA HIS A 195 -3.61 -15.65 -20.30
C HIS A 195 -2.57 -14.85 -19.53
N PHE A 196 -1.62 -14.30 -20.26
CA PHE A 196 -0.51 -13.50 -19.73
C PHE A 196 -0.35 -12.18 -20.51
N LYS A 197 0.46 -11.27 -19.97
CA LYS A 197 0.90 -10.04 -20.63
C LYS A 197 2.34 -9.73 -20.19
N ILE A 198 3.19 -9.37 -21.14
CA ILE A 198 4.49 -8.78 -20.85
C ILE A 198 4.29 -7.30 -20.54
N MET A 199 4.78 -6.85 -19.38
CA MET A 199 4.44 -5.53 -18.83
C MET A 199 5.50 -4.48 -19.15
N LYS A 200 6.75 -4.75 -18.80
CA LYS A 200 7.87 -3.80 -18.96
C LYS A 200 9.22 -4.49 -18.81
N VAL A 201 10.27 -3.79 -19.19
CA VAL A 201 11.65 -4.14 -18.87
C VAL A 201 12.27 -3.05 -17.96
N ALA A 202 13.16 -3.46 -17.04
CA ALA A 202 13.93 -2.56 -16.18
C ALA A 202 15.34 -3.12 -15.98
N GLY A 203 16.31 -2.26 -15.62
CA GLY A 203 17.62 -2.70 -15.17
C GLY A 203 17.55 -3.27 -13.75
N ALA A 204 18.28 -4.33 -13.49
CA ALA A 204 18.44 -4.90 -12.14
C ALA A 204 19.86 -5.45 -11.97
N TYR A 205 20.55 -5.06 -10.91
CA TYR A 205 21.85 -5.63 -10.60
C TYR A 205 21.74 -7.07 -10.14
N TRP A 206 22.63 -7.92 -10.64
CA TRP A 206 22.68 -9.32 -10.20
C TRP A 206 22.80 -9.41 -8.69
N ARG A 207 21.90 -10.16 -8.04
CA ARG A 207 21.79 -10.30 -6.58
C ARG A 207 21.57 -8.98 -5.82
N GLY A 208 21.08 -7.97 -6.48
CA GLY A 208 20.82 -6.67 -5.84
C GLY A 208 22.08 -5.88 -5.45
N ASN A 209 23.27 -6.32 -5.85
CA ASN A 209 24.52 -5.65 -5.57
C ASN A 209 24.94 -4.78 -6.78
N SER A 210 25.10 -3.46 -6.54
CA SER A 210 25.49 -2.49 -7.57
C SER A 210 26.88 -2.74 -8.19
N ASP A 211 27.73 -3.51 -7.54
CA ASP A 211 29.06 -3.88 -8.05
C ASP A 211 28.99 -5.02 -9.07
N ASN A 212 27.86 -5.74 -9.12
CA ASN A 212 27.63 -6.81 -10.07
C ASN A 212 27.07 -6.27 -11.39
N LYS A 213 27.06 -7.14 -12.42
CA LYS A 213 26.52 -6.81 -13.74
C LYS A 213 25.05 -6.42 -13.65
N MET A 214 24.71 -5.34 -14.37
CA MET A 214 23.30 -4.97 -14.58
C MET A 214 22.67 -5.89 -15.62
N LEU A 215 21.61 -6.57 -15.21
CA LEU A 215 20.77 -7.45 -16.04
C LEU A 215 19.52 -6.70 -16.50
N GLN A 216 18.85 -7.26 -17.51
CA GLN A 216 17.52 -6.81 -17.91
C GLN A 216 16.46 -7.66 -17.21
N ARG A 217 15.58 -7.02 -16.44
CA ARG A 217 14.47 -7.63 -15.73
C ARG A 217 13.19 -7.43 -16.52
N ILE A 218 12.65 -8.51 -17.06
CA ILE A 218 11.42 -8.50 -17.84
C ILE A 218 10.27 -8.89 -16.93
N TYR A 219 9.29 -8.00 -16.76
CA TYR A 219 8.11 -8.23 -15.94
C TYR A 219 6.95 -8.73 -16.78
N GLY A 220 6.24 -9.71 -16.25
CA GLY A 220 5.00 -10.23 -16.81
C GLY A 220 3.93 -10.47 -15.77
N THR A 221 2.69 -10.61 -16.21
CA THR A 221 1.54 -11.03 -15.40
C THR A 221 0.86 -12.22 -16.06
N ALA A 222 0.27 -13.12 -15.26
CA ALA A 222 -0.48 -14.25 -15.76
C ALA A 222 -1.66 -14.59 -14.85
N TRP A 223 -2.75 -15.06 -15.46
CA TRP A 223 -4.05 -15.27 -14.83
C TRP A 223 -4.70 -16.56 -15.33
N ALA A 224 -5.60 -17.11 -14.50
CA ALA A 224 -6.28 -18.37 -14.83
C ALA A 224 -7.16 -18.29 -16.08
N ASP A 225 -7.71 -17.12 -16.38
CA ASP A 225 -8.57 -16.89 -17.55
C ASP A 225 -8.46 -15.47 -18.11
N LYS A 226 -8.99 -15.27 -19.31
CA LYS A 226 -8.97 -13.99 -20.03
C LYS A 226 -9.73 -12.89 -19.30
N LYS A 227 -10.78 -13.22 -18.52
CA LYS A 227 -11.59 -12.23 -17.80
C LYS A 227 -10.78 -11.64 -16.65
N GLN A 228 -10.06 -12.48 -15.91
CA GLN A 228 -9.18 -12.04 -14.82
C GLN A 228 -8.03 -11.18 -15.34
N LEU A 229 -7.37 -11.59 -16.43
CA LEU A 229 -6.31 -10.79 -17.07
C LEU A 229 -6.85 -9.43 -17.51
N LYS A 230 -8.00 -9.39 -18.18
CA LYS A 230 -8.63 -8.13 -18.63
C LYS A 230 -8.97 -7.23 -17.45
N ALA A 231 -9.55 -7.77 -16.38
CA ALA A 231 -9.89 -7.03 -15.19
C ALA A 231 -8.64 -6.43 -14.51
N TYR A 232 -7.55 -7.20 -14.46
CA TYR A 232 -6.26 -6.71 -13.93
C TYR A 232 -5.69 -5.57 -14.76
N LEU A 233 -5.65 -5.71 -16.09
CA LEU A 233 -5.13 -4.66 -16.99
C LEU A 233 -5.97 -3.39 -16.93
N GLN A 234 -7.30 -3.52 -16.84
CA GLN A 234 -8.19 -2.37 -16.64
C GLN A 234 -7.92 -1.67 -15.30
N ARG A 235 -7.70 -2.43 -14.23
CA ARG A 235 -7.35 -1.89 -12.92
C ARG A 235 -6.02 -1.12 -12.95
N LEU A 236 -5.02 -1.62 -13.67
CA LEU A 236 -3.75 -0.91 -13.85
C LEU A 236 -3.92 0.39 -14.66
N GLU A 237 -4.70 0.36 -15.72
CA GLU A 237 -5.00 1.56 -16.51
C GLU A 237 -5.74 2.62 -15.67
N GLU A 238 -6.72 2.20 -14.87
CA GLU A 238 -7.40 3.09 -13.95
C GLU A 238 -6.45 3.64 -12.86
N ALA A 239 -5.55 2.79 -12.33
CA ALA A 239 -4.53 3.24 -11.38
C ALA A 239 -3.61 4.31 -11.98
N GLU A 240 -3.22 4.15 -13.25
CA GLU A 240 -2.39 5.15 -13.95
C GLU A 240 -3.13 6.47 -14.20
N LYS A 241 -4.42 6.42 -14.53
CA LYS A 241 -5.27 7.61 -14.68
C LYS A 241 -5.47 8.35 -13.35
N ARG A 242 -5.48 7.61 -12.24
CA ARG A 242 -5.69 8.14 -10.88
C ARG A 242 -4.39 8.53 -10.18
N ASP A 243 -3.23 8.35 -10.81
CA ASP A 243 -1.93 8.69 -10.22
C ASP A 243 -1.92 10.12 -9.67
N HIS A 244 -1.71 10.26 -8.36
CA HIS A 244 -1.75 11.56 -7.66
C HIS A 244 -0.74 12.56 -8.23
N ARG A 245 0.36 12.10 -8.83
CA ARG A 245 1.36 12.99 -9.46
C ARG A 245 0.81 13.64 -10.71
N LYS A 246 0.05 12.88 -11.52
CA LYS A 246 -0.63 13.40 -12.72
C LYS A 246 -1.78 14.32 -12.35
N ILE A 247 -2.62 13.89 -11.41
CA ILE A 247 -3.75 14.67 -10.92
C ILE A 247 -3.28 15.93 -10.21
N GLY A 248 -2.27 15.84 -9.34
CA GLY A 248 -1.70 16.95 -8.61
C GLY A 248 -1.14 18.03 -9.53
N LYS A 249 -0.47 17.62 -10.61
CA LYS A 249 -0.01 18.55 -11.65
C LYS A 249 -1.17 19.18 -12.41
N ALA A 250 -2.18 18.40 -12.80
CA ALA A 250 -3.34 18.88 -13.56
C ALA A 250 -4.22 19.86 -12.77
N LEU A 251 -4.31 19.68 -11.45
CA LEU A 251 -5.08 20.52 -10.53
C LEU A 251 -4.24 21.58 -9.80
N ASP A 252 -2.95 21.68 -10.10
CA ASP A 252 -2.01 22.64 -9.50
C ASP A 252 -1.94 22.52 -7.96
N LEU A 253 -1.80 21.27 -7.45
CA LEU A 253 -1.81 21.01 -6.01
C LEU A 253 -0.42 21.09 -5.38
N PHE A 254 0.61 20.56 -6.05
CA PHE A 254 1.98 20.45 -5.54
C PHE A 254 2.99 20.11 -6.65
N HIS A 255 4.28 20.28 -6.35
CA HIS A 255 5.38 19.78 -7.19
C HIS A 255 6.58 19.31 -6.35
N TRP A 256 7.55 18.70 -7.02
CA TRP A 256 8.87 18.35 -6.50
C TRP A 256 9.96 18.91 -7.40
N GLN A 257 11.11 19.18 -6.82
CA GLN A 257 12.28 19.64 -7.57
C GLN A 257 13.60 19.14 -6.94
N GLU A 258 14.69 19.26 -7.66
CA GLU A 258 15.99 18.67 -7.30
C GLU A 258 16.59 19.25 -6.01
N GLU A 259 16.29 20.49 -5.67
CA GLU A 259 16.82 21.15 -4.46
C GLU A 259 16.21 20.61 -3.17
N ALA A 260 15.10 19.88 -3.25
CA ALA A 260 14.43 19.27 -2.11
C ALA A 260 13.92 17.86 -2.44
N PRO A 261 14.81 16.88 -2.69
CA PRO A 261 14.42 15.55 -3.13
C PRO A 261 13.60 14.82 -2.05
N GLY A 262 12.39 14.39 -2.40
CA GLY A 262 11.47 13.72 -1.48
C GLY A 262 10.76 14.67 -0.50
N MET A 263 10.79 15.99 -0.75
CA MET A 263 10.06 17.00 0.01
C MET A 263 9.10 17.73 -0.93
N VAL A 264 7.90 18.07 -0.44
CA VAL A 264 6.80 18.56 -1.27
C VAL A 264 6.71 20.08 -1.21
N PHE A 265 6.59 20.70 -2.38
CA PHE A 265 6.20 22.11 -2.50
C PHE A 265 4.69 22.18 -2.72
N TRP A 266 3.95 22.64 -1.72
CA TRP A 266 2.51 22.76 -1.78
C TRP A 266 2.09 24.06 -2.44
N HIS A 267 1.22 23.97 -3.47
CA HIS A 267 0.58 25.13 -4.07
C HIS A 267 -0.69 25.50 -3.30
N ASN A 268 -1.28 26.64 -3.63
CA ASN A 268 -2.45 27.15 -2.89
C ASN A 268 -3.59 26.14 -2.76
N ASP A 269 -3.94 25.45 -3.84
CA ASP A 269 -5.06 24.52 -3.84
C ASP A 269 -4.71 23.23 -3.06
N GLY A 270 -3.47 22.74 -3.18
CA GLY A 270 -2.97 21.61 -2.38
C GLY A 270 -2.85 21.96 -0.90
N TRP A 271 -2.35 23.16 -0.58
CA TRP A 271 -2.26 23.63 0.79
C TRP A 271 -3.64 23.82 1.44
N THR A 272 -4.63 24.18 0.65
CA THR A 272 -6.03 24.26 1.12
C THR A 272 -6.53 22.88 1.56
N ILE A 273 -6.31 21.82 0.75
CA ILE A 273 -6.66 20.45 1.13
C ILE A 273 -5.93 20.05 2.41
N TYR A 274 -4.64 20.36 2.49
CA TYR A 274 -3.80 20.05 3.64
C TYR A 274 -4.35 20.69 4.93
N THR A 275 -4.65 21.98 4.91
CA THR A 275 -5.17 22.71 6.08
C THR A 275 -6.59 22.31 6.46
N GLU A 276 -7.45 21.95 5.50
CA GLU A 276 -8.79 21.40 5.78
C GLU A 276 -8.69 20.02 6.45
N LEU A 277 -7.72 19.20 6.04
CA LEU A 277 -7.45 17.91 6.66
C LEU A 277 -6.94 18.08 8.11
N GLU A 278 -6.00 19.02 8.35
CA GLU A 278 -5.58 19.37 9.71
C GLU A 278 -6.74 19.86 10.56
N ARG A 279 -7.60 20.72 10.01
CA ARG A 279 -8.78 21.23 10.72
C ARG A 279 -9.72 20.09 11.11
N PHE A 280 -9.97 19.16 10.20
CA PHE A 280 -10.76 17.97 10.46
C PHE A 280 -10.18 17.13 11.61
N VAL A 281 -8.88 16.87 11.59
CA VAL A 281 -8.21 16.10 12.67
C VAL A 281 -8.27 16.88 14.00
N ARG A 282 -8.04 18.20 14.02
CA ARG A 282 -8.18 19.02 15.24
C ARG A 282 -9.58 18.94 15.84
N ASP A 283 -10.62 18.88 15.02
CA ASP A 283 -11.99 18.71 15.53
C ASP A 283 -12.18 17.34 16.18
N LYS A 284 -11.55 16.29 15.64
CA LYS A 284 -11.52 14.96 16.27
C LYS A 284 -10.72 15.00 17.59
N LEU A 285 -9.52 15.60 17.60
CA LEU A 285 -8.69 15.73 18.81
C LEU A 285 -9.47 16.37 19.97
N ARG A 286 -10.21 17.46 19.73
CA ARG A 286 -11.05 18.11 20.75
C ARG A 286 -12.14 17.18 21.27
N ARG A 287 -12.79 16.39 20.42
CA ARG A 287 -13.87 15.46 20.82
C ARG A 287 -13.36 14.31 21.68
N TYR A 288 -12.09 13.91 21.48
CA TYR A 288 -11.43 12.83 22.21
C TYR A 288 -10.52 13.34 23.34
N ASP A 289 -10.64 14.62 23.70
CA ASP A 289 -9.92 15.27 24.80
C ASP A 289 -8.39 15.19 24.70
N TYR A 290 -7.84 15.52 23.51
CA TYR A 290 -6.40 15.66 23.30
C TYR A 290 -5.97 17.11 23.40
N GLY A 291 -4.87 17.36 24.16
CA GLY A 291 -4.13 18.62 24.11
C GLY A 291 -3.18 18.67 22.91
N GLU A 292 -3.24 19.72 22.08
CA GLU A 292 -2.29 19.92 21.00
C GLU A 292 -1.01 20.58 21.54
N VAL A 293 0.15 19.98 21.24
CA VAL A 293 1.48 20.46 21.63
C VAL A 293 2.37 20.68 20.41
N LYS A 294 3.52 21.33 20.59
CA LYS A 294 4.51 21.52 19.53
C LYS A 294 5.93 21.34 20.07
N GLY A 295 6.61 20.31 19.58
CA GLY A 295 8.01 20.06 19.87
C GLY A 295 8.96 20.76 18.88
N PRO A 296 10.25 20.98 19.25
CA PRO A 296 11.25 21.51 18.35
C PRO A 296 11.55 20.53 17.21
N LEU A 297 11.89 21.09 16.05
CA LEU A 297 12.22 20.29 14.85
C LEU A 297 13.58 19.61 14.99
N MET A 298 14.55 20.27 15.60
CA MET A 298 15.93 19.85 15.72
C MET A 298 16.31 19.72 17.18
N MET A 299 16.88 18.59 17.56
CA MET A 299 17.25 18.29 18.94
C MET A 299 18.64 17.64 18.99
N ASP A 300 19.32 17.84 20.12
CA ASP A 300 20.66 17.34 20.38
C ASP A 300 20.71 15.80 20.36
N ARG A 301 21.81 15.27 19.86
CA ARG A 301 22.13 13.85 19.74
C ARG A 301 21.89 13.07 21.05
N THR A 302 22.22 13.65 22.19
CA THR A 302 22.09 12.99 23.49
C THR A 302 20.67 12.55 23.82
N LEU A 303 19.65 13.27 23.35
CA LEU A 303 18.25 12.85 23.51
C LEU A 303 17.94 11.59 22.69
N TRP A 304 18.47 11.53 21.47
CA TRP A 304 18.29 10.41 20.57
C TRP A 304 19.02 9.15 21.04
N GLU A 305 20.21 9.30 21.63
CA GLU A 305 20.94 8.21 22.29
C GLU A 305 20.17 7.66 23.49
N LYS A 306 19.70 8.52 24.39
CA LYS A 306 18.93 8.12 25.59
C LYS A 306 17.65 7.39 25.21
N SER A 307 16.94 7.85 24.20
CA SER A 307 15.70 7.22 23.72
C SER A 307 15.92 5.92 22.93
N GLY A 308 17.16 5.65 22.48
CA GLY A 308 17.52 4.49 21.67
C GLY A 308 17.33 4.66 20.16
N HIS A 309 16.88 5.83 19.71
CA HIS A 309 16.69 6.09 18.28
C HIS A 309 18.01 6.17 17.53
N TRP A 310 19.07 6.71 18.17
CA TRP A 310 20.38 6.85 17.52
C TRP A 310 20.93 5.52 17.03
N ASP A 311 20.88 4.49 17.87
CA ASP A 311 21.41 3.16 17.54
C ASP A 311 20.55 2.38 16.55
N LYS A 312 19.23 2.64 16.53
CA LYS A 312 18.27 1.87 15.73
C LYS A 312 17.84 2.58 14.45
N PHE A 313 18.02 3.89 14.38
CA PHE A 313 17.49 4.75 13.33
C PHE A 313 18.54 5.72 12.75
N GLY A 314 19.80 5.65 13.19
CA GLY A 314 20.87 6.61 12.87
C GLY A 314 21.06 6.84 11.37
N ASP A 315 21.09 5.77 10.57
CA ASP A 315 21.28 5.85 9.11
C ASP A 315 20.12 6.57 8.39
N ALA A 316 18.95 6.62 9.00
CA ALA A 316 17.77 7.28 8.47
C ALA A 316 17.58 8.72 9.00
N MET A 317 18.46 9.24 9.83
CA MET A 317 18.37 10.60 10.36
C MET A 317 19.17 11.60 9.54
N PHE A 318 18.59 12.80 9.36
CA PHE A 318 19.36 13.95 8.90
C PHE A 318 20.06 14.59 10.09
N THR A 319 21.39 14.66 10.06
CA THR A 319 22.21 15.25 11.13
C THR A 319 22.88 16.54 10.68
N THR A 320 23.20 17.39 11.63
CA THR A 320 23.96 18.63 11.42
C THR A 320 24.80 18.93 12.64
N GLU A 321 25.88 19.68 12.46
CA GLU A 321 26.73 20.13 13.54
C GLU A 321 26.67 21.66 13.66
N SER A 322 26.55 22.16 14.89
CA SER A 322 26.64 23.59 15.23
C SER A 322 27.25 23.76 16.60
N GLU A 323 28.14 24.74 16.76
CA GLU A 323 28.79 25.04 18.04
C GLU A 323 29.46 23.83 18.72
N LYS A 324 30.05 22.93 17.94
CA LYS A 324 30.65 21.65 18.39
C LYS A 324 29.67 20.67 19.02
N ARG A 325 28.40 20.77 18.71
CA ARG A 325 27.34 19.83 19.11
C ARG A 325 26.70 19.24 17.88
N GLU A 326 26.39 17.96 17.95
CA GLU A 326 25.68 17.23 16.90
C GLU A 326 24.17 17.23 17.19
N TYR A 327 23.38 17.55 16.17
CA TYR A 327 21.93 17.60 16.24
C TYR A 327 21.35 16.70 15.17
N ALA A 328 20.13 16.21 15.40
CA ALA A 328 19.33 15.55 14.36
C ALA A 328 18.01 16.29 14.15
N ILE A 329 17.58 16.35 12.90
CA ILE A 329 16.20 16.70 12.56
C ILE A 329 15.33 15.51 12.96
N LYS A 330 14.28 15.76 13.73
CA LYS A 330 13.49 14.69 14.33
C LYS A 330 12.90 13.72 13.29
N PRO A 331 13.19 12.42 13.38
CA PRO A 331 12.54 11.38 12.60
C PRO A 331 11.19 10.94 13.20
N MET A 332 10.95 11.25 14.48
CA MET A 332 9.76 10.93 15.29
C MET A 332 9.54 12.01 16.35
N ASN A 333 8.31 12.08 16.88
CA ASN A 333 7.92 13.10 17.87
C ASN A 333 8.02 12.59 19.32
N CYS A 334 8.05 11.27 19.52
CA CYS A 334 7.93 10.63 20.84
C CYS A 334 8.93 11.15 21.90
N PRO A 335 10.24 11.29 21.65
CA PRO A 335 11.14 11.82 22.69
C PRO A 335 10.81 13.27 23.10
N GLY A 336 10.34 14.10 22.15
CA GLY A 336 9.91 15.47 22.42
C GLY A 336 8.68 15.52 23.34
N HIS A 337 7.68 14.66 23.12
CA HIS A 337 6.49 14.58 23.96
C HIS A 337 6.84 14.10 25.37
N VAL A 338 7.76 13.16 25.50
CA VAL A 338 8.28 12.73 26.81
C VAL A 338 8.94 13.92 27.57
N GLN A 339 9.69 14.79 26.87
CA GLN A 339 10.27 15.97 27.50
C GLN A 339 9.20 16.97 27.97
N ILE A 340 8.07 17.08 27.25
CA ILE A 340 6.92 17.90 27.67
C ILE A 340 6.26 17.27 28.91
N PHE A 341 6.03 15.95 28.90
CA PHE A 341 5.49 15.23 30.06
C PHE A 341 6.35 15.43 31.32
N ASN A 342 7.66 15.44 31.18
CA ASN A 342 8.62 15.57 32.28
C ASN A 342 8.62 16.98 32.92
N GLN A 343 7.91 17.96 32.34
CA GLN A 343 7.79 19.27 32.95
C GLN A 343 6.77 19.26 34.10
N GLY A 344 7.25 19.48 35.30
CA GLY A 344 6.47 19.46 36.50
C GLY A 344 6.09 18.06 37.02
N LEU A 345 5.65 18.00 38.27
CA LEU A 345 5.22 16.77 38.91
C LEU A 345 3.86 16.33 38.36
N LYS A 346 3.74 15.06 38.01
CA LYS A 346 2.49 14.43 37.57
C LYS A 346 2.01 13.46 38.66
N SER A 347 0.70 13.34 38.81
CA SER A 347 0.04 12.36 39.66
C SER A 347 -0.87 11.44 38.85
N TYR A 348 -1.31 10.36 39.44
CA TYR A 348 -2.28 9.45 38.81
C TYR A 348 -3.60 10.16 38.41
N ARG A 349 -3.93 11.28 39.03
CA ARG A 349 -5.11 12.09 38.69
C ARG A 349 -4.96 12.90 37.41
N ASP A 350 -3.72 13.12 36.98
CA ASP A 350 -3.41 13.80 35.71
C ASP A 350 -3.43 12.84 34.53
N LEU A 351 -3.57 11.53 34.80
CA LEU A 351 -3.59 10.48 33.78
C LEU A 351 -5.03 9.98 33.52
N PRO A 352 -5.38 9.63 32.28
CA PRO A 352 -4.52 9.62 31.07
C PRO A 352 -4.25 11.05 30.56
N LEU A 353 -3.00 11.33 30.21
CA LEU A 353 -2.59 12.59 29.59
C LEU A 353 -2.37 12.36 28.08
N ARG A 354 -3.23 12.97 27.26
CA ARG A 354 -3.23 12.79 25.80
C ARG A 354 -2.65 14.02 25.12
N MET A 355 -1.49 13.85 24.47
CA MET A 355 -0.80 14.91 23.74
C MET A 355 -0.80 14.58 22.26
N ALA A 356 -1.20 15.52 21.39
CA ALA A 356 -1.17 15.39 19.95
C ALA A 356 -0.33 16.49 19.30
N GLU A 357 0.32 16.17 18.20
CA GLU A 357 1.12 17.12 17.41
C GLU A 357 0.98 16.83 15.92
N PHE A 358 0.75 17.87 15.11
CA PHE A 358 1.12 17.80 13.69
C PHE A 358 2.64 17.95 13.60
N GLY A 359 3.31 16.82 13.75
CA GLY A 359 4.76 16.74 13.89
C GLY A 359 5.45 16.60 12.53
N CYS A 360 6.16 17.65 12.11
CA CYS A 360 6.99 17.59 10.91
C CYS A 360 8.22 16.72 11.18
N CYS A 361 8.30 15.58 10.53
CA CYS A 361 9.38 14.61 10.67
C CYS A 361 10.16 14.46 9.37
N HIS A 362 11.45 14.10 9.48
CA HIS A 362 12.30 13.87 8.32
C HIS A 362 13.03 12.54 8.46
N ARG A 363 13.01 11.75 7.38
CA ARG A 363 13.71 10.47 7.29
C ARG A 363 14.52 10.43 5.99
N ASN A 364 15.80 10.10 6.08
CA ASN A 364 16.69 10.02 4.93
C ASN A 364 16.43 8.73 4.14
N GLU A 365 15.25 8.65 3.55
CA GLU A 365 14.86 7.53 2.68
C GLU A 365 15.77 7.47 1.44
N PRO A 366 16.17 6.26 1.00
CA PRO A 366 16.96 6.11 -0.23
C PRO A 366 16.23 6.70 -1.43
N SER A 367 16.96 7.36 -2.33
CA SER A 367 16.37 8.02 -3.51
C SER A 367 15.54 7.08 -4.38
N GLY A 368 15.96 5.83 -4.54
CA GLY A 368 15.22 4.81 -5.30
C GLY A 368 13.91 4.33 -4.65
N ALA A 369 13.68 4.66 -3.38
CA ALA A 369 12.46 4.31 -2.65
C ALA A 369 11.41 5.43 -2.70
N LEU A 370 11.76 6.64 -3.15
CA LEU A 370 10.85 7.78 -3.19
C LEU A 370 9.74 7.57 -4.23
N HIS A 371 8.50 7.89 -3.85
CA HIS A 371 7.36 7.70 -4.72
C HIS A 371 6.26 8.77 -4.47
N GLY A 372 6.37 9.90 -5.13
CA GLY A 372 5.39 11.00 -5.01
C GLY A 372 5.10 11.37 -3.56
N LEU A 373 3.83 11.49 -3.20
CA LEU A 373 3.36 11.71 -1.82
C LEU A 373 3.37 10.43 -0.97
N MET A 374 3.45 9.25 -1.60
CA MET A 374 3.33 7.96 -0.90
C MET A 374 4.58 7.61 -0.09
N ARG A 375 5.76 8.04 -0.54
CA ARG A 375 7.02 7.86 0.18
C ARG A 375 7.92 9.06 -0.02
N VAL A 376 8.05 9.85 1.03
CA VAL A 376 8.74 11.15 1.08
C VAL A 376 9.84 11.15 2.14
N ARG A 377 10.72 12.14 2.10
CA ARG A 377 11.73 12.38 3.14
C ARG A 377 11.27 13.36 4.21
N GLY A 378 10.46 14.35 3.84
CA GLY A 378 9.84 15.30 4.77
C GLY A 378 8.33 15.10 4.79
N PHE A 379 7.74 14.89 5.97
CA PHE A 379 6.31 14.61 6.14
C PHE A 379 5.80 15.07 7.50
N THR A 380 4.52 15.31 7.58
CA THR A 380 3.85 15.66 8.83
C THR A 380 2.97 14.52 9.29
N GLN A 381 3.21 14.04 10.52
CA GLN A 381 2.36 13.04 11.17
C GLN A 381 1.26 13.70 12.00
N ASP A 382 0.06 13.11 11.98
CA ASP A 382 -1.00 13.36 12.96
C ASP A 382 -0.75 12.54 14.23
N ASP A 383 0.36 12.81 14.86
CA ASP A 383 0.94 11.98 15.92
C ASP A 383 0.35 12.32 17.29
N ALA A 384 0.19 11.32 18.12
CA ALA A 384 -0.19 11.52 19.51
C ALA A 384 0.45 10.48 20.43
N HIS A 385 0.69 10.93 21.68
CA HIS A 385 1.20 10.09 22.75
C HIS A 385 0.30 10.22 23.97
N ILE A 386 -0.15 9.08 24.46
CA ILE A 386 -1.01 8.99 25.63
C ILE A 386 -0.19 8.40 26.76
N PHE A 387 -0.01 9.16 27.84
CA PHE A 387 0.63 8.67 29.05
C PHE A 387 -0.48 8.22 30.01
N CYS A 388 -0.45 6.95 30.41
CA CYS A 388 -1.53 6.36 31.21
C CYS A 388 -0.98 5.36 32.23
N THR A 389 -1.85 4.93 33.14
CA THR A 389 -1.58 3.77 34.02
C THR A 389 -1.84 2.48 33.24
N GLU A 390 -1.39 1.34 33.77
CA GLU A 390 -1.63 0.04 33.15
C GLU A 390 -3.13 -0.29 33.08
N GLU A 391 -3.91 0.07 34.10
CA GLU A 391 -5.35 -0.16 34.15
C GLU A 391 -6.12 0.64 33.10
N GLN A 392 -5.53 1.74 32.60
CA GLN A 392 -6.15 2.61 31.58
C GLN A 392 -5.87 2.14 30.15
N ILE A 393 -4.95 1.18 29.93
CA ILE A 393 -4.52 0.75 28.58
C ILE A 393 -5.73 0.34 27.71
N LEU A 394 -6.60 -0.52 28.24
CA LEU A 394 -7.71 -1.07 27.47
C LEU A 394 -8.66 0.04 26.99
N SER A 395 -9.00 0.98 27.84
CA SER A 395 -9.89 2.11 27.51
C SER A 395 -9.24 3.07 26.51
N GLU A 396 -7.95 3.38 26.68
CA GLU A 396 -7.24 4.32 25.82
C GLU A 396 -6.98 3.73 24.42
N VAL A 397 -6.56 2.47 24.33
CA VAL A 397 -6.43 1.76 23.05
C VAL A 397 -7.78 1.66 22.35
N GLY A 398 -8.85 1.34 23.08
CA GLY A 398 -10.22 1.30 22.56
C GLY A 398 -10.67 2.65 21.99
N GLY A 399 -10.38 3.75 22.67
CA GLY A 399 -10.66 5.11 22.19
C GLY A 399 -9.88 5.47 20.93
N CYS A 400 -8.62 5.03 20.82
CA CYS A 400 -7.81 5.19 19.59
C CYS A 400 -8.43 4.44 18.41
N ILE A 401 -8.86 3.21 18.63
CA ILE A 401 -9.52 2.38 17.61
C ILE A 401 -10.81 3.07 17.12
N ASP A 402 -11.67 3.53 18.03
CA ASP A 402 -12.91 4.22 17.68
C ASP A 402 -12.64 5.48 16.85
N MET A 403 -11.64 6.27 17.21
CA MET A 403 -11.25 7.46 16.46
C MET A 403 -10.76 7.14 15.04
N ILE A 404 -10.00 6.06 14.88
CA ILE A 404 -9.49 5.60 13.59
C ILE A 404 -10.66 5.18 12.68
N TYR A 405 -11.55 4.32 13.17
CA TYR A 405 -12.70 3.85 12.38
C TYR A 405 -13.66 4.99 11.99
N ASP A 406 -13.97 5.88 12.94
CA ASP A 406 -14.82 7.06 12.67
C ASP A 406 -14.19 7.99 11.62
N THR A 407 -12.87 8.15 11.66
CA THR A 407 -12.13 8.91 10.65
C THR A 407 -12.22 8.26 9.28
N TYR A 408 -11.89 6.99 9.17
CA TYR A 408 -11.87 6.29 7.87
C TYR A 408 -13.25 6.22 7.23
N LYS A 409 -14.29 5.99 8.03
CA LYS A 409 -15.67 6.06 7.57
C LYS A 409 -16.03 7.42 6.99
N THR A 410 -15.54 8.53 7.60
CA THR A 410 -15.77 9.88 7.09
C THR A 410 -15.17 10.09 5.69
N PHE A 411 -14.05 9.42 5.38
CA PHE A 411 -13.43 9.44 4.04
C PHE A 411 -13.94 8.34 3.12
N GLY A 412 -14.88 7.49 3.60
CA GLY A 412 -15.51 6.43 2.82
C GLY A 412 -14.66 5.18 2.63
N PHE A 413 -13.73 4.91 3.51
CA PHE A 413 -12.99 3.65 3.52
C PHE A 413 -13.73 2.64 4.38
N ASP A 414 -14.40 1.68 3.72
CA ASP A 414 -15.20 0.65 4.39
C ASP A 414 -14.40 -0.64 4.63
N LYS A 415 -13.41 -0.93 3.77
CA LYS A 415 -12.56 -2.11 3.87
C LYS A 415 -11.27 -1.78 4.62
N ILE A 416 -11.20 -2.21 5.87
CA ILE A 416 -10.06 -2.01 6.77
C ILE A 416 -9.57 -3.39 7.21
N VAL A 417 -8.29 -3.67 6.97
CA VAL A 417 -7.62 -4.89 7.46
C VAL A 417 -6.78 -4.51 8.67
N VAL A 418 -7.00 -5.23 9.78
CA VAL A 418 -6.30 -4.98 11.04
C VAL A 418 -5.27 -6.08 11.28
N LYS A 419 -4.07 -5.68 11.66
CA LYS A 419 -2.97 -6.59 11.97
C LYS A 419 -2.35 -6.23 13.31
N LEU A 420 -1.94 -7.25 14.07
CA LEU A 420 -1.20 -7.10 15.31
C LEU A 420 0.24 -7.58 15.10
N SER A 421 1.16 -6.62 15.01
CA SER A 421 2.58 -6.88 14.82
C SER A 421 3.26 -7.10 16.16
N THR A 422 3.86 -8.28 16.34
CA THR A 422 4.46 -8.70 17.59
C THR A 422 5.97 -8.49 17.61
N ARG A 423 6.62 -8.89 18.69
CA ARG A 423 8.03 -8.64 19.01
C ARG A 423 9.01 -8.99 17.89
N PRO A 424 9.90 -8.06 17.50
CA PRO A 424 11.00 -8.34 16.59
C PRO A 424 12.17 -8.99 17.32
N GLU A 425 13.11 -9.59 16.57
CA GLU A 425 14.32 -10.17 17.13
C GLU A 425 15.17 -9.15 17.89
N LYS A 426 15.36 -7.95 17.30
CA LYS A 426 16.09 -6.83 17.92
C LYS A 426 15.11 -5.88 18.61
N ARG A 427 14.93 -6.04 19.91
CA ARG A 427 13.97 -5.26 20.71
C ARG A 427 14.57 -4.73 22.01
N VAL A 428 13.83 -3.88 22.67
CA VAL A 428 14.08 -3.36 24.02
C VAL A 428 13.03 -3.93 24.97
N GLY A 429 13.38 -4.19 26.22
CA GLY A 429 12.49 -4.75 27.26
C GLY A 429 12.59 -6.27 27.37
N SER A 430 12.06 -6.81 28.48
CA SER A 430 12.02 -8.25 28.75
C SER A 430 10.87 -8.94 28.03
N ASP A 431 10.92 -10.28 27.95
CA ASP A 431 9.85 -11.06 27.33
C ASP A 431 8.51 -10.90 28.08
N GLU A 432 8.53 -10.79 29.39
CA GLU A 432 7.33 -10.58 30.22
C GLU A 432 6.63 -9.25 29.88
N VAL A 433 7.40 -8.19 29.64
CA VAL A 433 6.87 -6.89 29.22
C VAL A 433 6.21 -6.99 27.85
N TRP A 434 6.84 -7.72 26.93
CA TRP A 434 6.28 -7.95 25.59
C TRP A 434 5.03 -8.81 25.62
N ASP A 435 5.02 -9.91 26.41
CA ASP A 435 3.84 -10.77 26.59
C ASP A 435 2.64 -9.95 27.09
N LYS A 436 2.89 -9.08 28.09
CA LYS A 436 1.87 -8.19 28.65
C LYS A 436 1.34 -7.18 27.60
N ALA A 437 2.24 -6.57 26.84
CA ALA A 437 1.89 -5.58 25.84
C ALA A 437 1.11 -6.19 24.66
N GLU A 438 1.57 -7.32 24.13
CA GLU A 438 0.90 -8.04 23.04
C GLU A 438 -0.50 -8.50 23.45
N LYS A 439 -0.63 -9.05 24.65
CA LYS A 439 -1.91 -9.48 25.23
C LYS A 439 -2.87 -8.30 25.39
N ALA A 440 -2.41 -7.17 25.90
CA ALA A 440 -3.25 -5.98 26.10
C ALA A 440 -3.81 -5.43 24.77
N LEU A 441 -3.00 -5.42 23.70
CA LEU A 441 -3.47 -5.00 22.37
C LEU A 441 -4.46 -6.00 21.76
N ALA A 442 -4.22 -7.31 21.93
CA ALA A 442 -5.16 -8.35 21.47
C ALA A 442 -6.50 -8.24 22.20
N GLU A 443 -6.49 -8.11 23.52
CA GLU A 443 -7.71 -7.93 24.35
C GLU A 443 -8.49 -6.68 23.96
N ALA A 444 -7.81 -5.58 23.57
CA ALA A 444 -8.46 -4.37 23.11
C ALA A 444 -9.19 -4.59 21.77
N LEU A 445 -8.60 -5.32 20.84
CA LEU A 445 -9.24 -5.68 19.56
C LEU A 445 -10.42 -6.63 19.78
N ASP A 446 -10.23 -7.68 20.59
CA ASP A 446 -11.27 -8.66 20.90
C ASP A 446 -12.47 -8.00 21.60
N SER A 447 -12.23 -7.05 22.53
CA SER A 447 -13.30 -6.31 23.22
C SER A 447 -14.18 -5.47 22.27
N LYS A 448 -13.65 -5.09 21.11
CA LYS A 448 -14.35 -4.37 20.04
C LYS A 448 -14.95 -5.30 18.99
N GLY A 449 -14.71 -6.61 19.08
CA GLY A 449 -15.16 -7.59 18.09
C GLY A 449 -14.47 -7.42 16.72
N ILE A 450 -13.22 -6.95 16.71
CA ILE A 450 -12.45 -6.69 15.47
C ILE A 450 -11.64 -7.93 15.13
N GLU A 451 -11.84 -8.47 13.94
CA GLU A 451 -11.00 -9.53 13.39
C GLU A 451 -9.62 -8.98 13.01
N PHE A 452 -8.57 -9.66 13.39
CA PHE A 452 -7.20 -9.26 13.10
C PHE A 452 -6.27 -10.46 12.83
N GLN A 453 -5.15 -10.16 12.20
CA GLN A 453 -4.10 -11.14 11.88
C GLN A 453 -2.83 -10.83 12.68
N TYR A 454 -2.17 -11.84 13.20
CA TYR A 454 -0.84 -11.67 13.78
C TYR A 454 0.23 -11.56 12.69
N LEU A 455 1.14 -10.59 12.88
CA LEU A 455 2.37 -10.43 12.09
C LEU A 455 3.59 -10.61 13.01
N PRO A 456 4.11 -11.84 13.16
CA PRO A 456 5.25 -12.11 14.01
C PRO A 456 6.52 -11.38 13.52
N GLY A 457 7.20 -10.69 14.44
CA GLY A 457 8.47 -10.03 14.16
C GLY A 457 8.38 -8.62 13.58
N GLU A 458 7.19 -8.10 13.29
CA GLU A 458 6.99 -6.81 12.62
C GLU A 458 6.70 -5.63 13.58
N GLY A 459 6.74 -5.87 14.89
CA GLY A 459 6.58 -4.84 15.91
C GLY A 459 7.71 -3.80 15.87
N ALA A 460 7.47 -2.64 16.49
CA ALA A 460 8.54 -1.67 16.68
C ALA A 460 9.56 -2.19 17.71
N PHE A 461 10.79 -1.66 17.68
CA PHE A 461 11.83 -2.12 18.63
C PHE A 461 11.46 -1.88 20.11
N TYR A 462 10.53 -0.97 20.39
CA TYR A 462 10.08 -0.56 21.73
C TYR A 462 8.71 -1.12 22.14
N GLY A 463 7.95 -1.70 21.21
CA GLY A 463 6.65 -2.28 21.55
C GLY A 463 5.87 -2.86 20.37
N PRO A 464 4.87 -3.72 20.65
CA PRO A 464 3.95 -4.24 19.65
C PRO A 464 3.03 -3.14 19.13
N LYS A 465 2.45 -3.35 17.95
CA LYS A 465 1.58 -2.38 17.30
C LYS A 465 0.36 -3.01 16.63
N ILE A 466 -0.76 -2.32 16.71
CA ILE A 466 -1.91 -2.55 15.85
C ILE A 466 -1.72 -1.69 14.60
N GLU A 467 -1.86 -2.30 13.43
CA GLU A 467 -1.78 -1.63 12.13
C GLU A 467 -3.14 -1.67 11.43
N PHE A 468 -3.57 -0.50 10.95
CA PHE A 468 -4.81 -0.36 10.18
C PHE A 468 -4.44 -0.11 8.72
N THR A 469 -4.80 -1.07 7.86
CA THR A 469 -4.55 -1.02 6.43
C THR A 469 -5.86 -0.73 5.69
N LEU A 470 -5.88 0.39 4.98
CA LEU A 470 -6.99 0.77 4.12
C LEU A 470 -6.87 0.09 2.76
N HIS A 471 -8.00 -0.29 2.19
CA HIS A 471 -8.09 -0.65 0.78
C HIS A 471 -8.80 0.47 0.01
N ASP A 472 -8.15 0.96 -1.04
CA ASP A 472 -8.72 1.99 -1.91
C ASP A 472 -9.68 1.39 -2.96
N CYS A 473 -10.28 2.24 -3.78
CA CYS A 473 -11.22 1.82 -4.84
C CYS A 473 -10.62 0.88 -5.91
N LEU A 474 -9.30 0.72 -5.93
CA LEU A 474 -8.56 -0.19 -6.80
C LEU A 474 -8.08 -1.45 -6.06
N ASP A 475 -8.54 -1.64 -4.81
CA ASP A 475 -8.15 -2.72 -3.90
C ASP A 475 -6.64 -2.73 -3.56
N ARG A 476 -5.97 -1.56 -3.62
CA ARG A 476 -4.59 -1.41 -3.16
C ARG A 476 -4.57 -1.18 -1.67
N ALA A 477 -3.64 -1.83 -0.98
CA ALA A 477 -3.48 -1.79 0.47
C ALA A 477 -2.58 -0.62 0.90
N TRP A 478 -3.06 0.22 1.83
CA TRP A 478 -2.35 1.37 2.38
C TRP A 478 -2.35 1.32 3.90
N GLN A 479 -1.20 1.02 4.50
CA GLN A 479 -1.04 1.14 5.95
C GLN A 479 -1.03 2.62 6.34
N CYS A 480 -1.96 3.04 7.18
CA CYS A 480 -2.12 4.42 7.64
C CYS A 480 -2.11 4.51 9.17
N GLY A 481 -3.18 4.07 9.81
CA GLY A 481 -3.32 4.15 11.26
C GLY A 481 -2.46 3.15 12.01
N THR A 482 -1.97 3.57 13.17
CA THR A 482 -1.22 2.71 14.09
C THR A 482 -1.55 3.04 15.54
N VAL A 483 -1.59 2.01 16.39
CA VAL A 483 -1.63 2.13 17.84
C VAL A 483 -0.54 1.23 18.40
N GLN A 484 0.44 1.80 19.11
CA GLN A 484 1.60 1.09 19.61
C GLN A 484 1.70 1.26 21.13
N LEU A 485 2.04 0.19 21.82
CA LEU A 485 2.14 0.17 23.27
C LEU A 485 3.60 0.11 23.71
N ASP A 486 4.03 1.08 24.49
CA ASP A 486 5.42 1.25 24.92
C ASP A 486 5.54 1.34 26.43
N PHE A 487 6.18 0.36 27.04
CA PHE A 487 6.51 0.31 28.46
C PHE A 487 7.95 0.80 28.75
N SER A 488 8.73 1.14 27.75
CA SER A 488 10.17 1.32 27.88
C SER A 488 10.62 2.78 27.78
N MET A 489 10.17 3.53 26.78
CA MET A 489 10.69 4.87 26.48
C MET A 489 10.46 5.88 27.61
N PRO A 490 9.29 5.94 28.28
CA PRO A 490 9.11 6.87 29.38
C PRO A 490 10.14 6.68 30.49
N GLY A 491 10.39 5.43 30.90
CA GLY A 491 11.39 5.10 31.92
C GLY A 491 12.83 5.44 31.49
N ARG A 492 13.19 5.15 30.25
CA ARG A 492 14.51 5.49 29.67
C ARG A 492 14.79 7.00 29.68
N LEU A 493 13.75 7.82 29.54
CA LEU A 493 13.83 9.29 29.56
C LEU A 493 13.48 9.89 30.92
N GLY A 494 13.35 9.05 31.96
CA GLY A 494 13.18 9.47 33.35
C GLY A 494 11.78 9.94 33.74
N SER A 495 10.74 9.56 32.98
CA SER A 495 9.35 9.92 33.26
C SER A 495 8.80 9.14 34.47
N THR A 496 8.18 9.86 35.42
CA THR A 496 7.50 9.26 36.55
C THR A 496 6.23 10.05 36.90
N TYR A 497 5.26 9.37 37.50
CA TYR A 497 4.10 9.97 38.13
C TYR A 497 3.95 9.46 39.59
N VAL A 498 3.26 10.21 40.42
CA VAL A 498 2.93 9.78 41.81
C VAL A 498 1.65 8.97 41.74
N ALA A 499 1.71 7.71 42.11
CA ALA A 499 0.56 6.81 42.19
C ALA A 499 -0.31 7.12 43.45
N GLU A 500 -1.46 6.44 43.53
CA GLU A 500 -2.41 6.66 44.62
C GLU A 500 -1.83 6.34 46.02
N ASP A 501 -0.92 5.38 46.07
CA ASP A 501 -0.17 4.97 47.25
C ASP A 501 0.98 5.92 47.62
N GLY A 502 1.22 6.98 46.85
CA GLY A 502 2.31 7.94 47.03
C GLY A 502 3.64 7.53 46.41
N GLU A 503 3.75 6.31 45.87
CA GLU A 503 4.96 5.82 45.25
C GLU A 503 5.13 6.39 43.81
N ARG A 504 6.38 6.50 43.35
CA ARG A 504 6.70 6.92 41.98
C ARG A 504 6.69 5.72 41.04
N ARG A 505 5.91 5.82 39.98
CA ARG A 505 5.80 4.80 38.93
C ARG A 505 6.08 5.39 37.56
N VAL A 506 6.59 4.55 36.65
CA VAL A 506 6.77 4.92 35.24
C VAL A 506 5.42 4.77 34.52
N PRO A 507 4.95 5.80 33.78
CA PRO A 507 3.73 5.66 33.00
C PRO A 507 3.93 4.75 31.79
N VAL A 508 2.85 4.11 31.35
CA VAL A 508 2.78 3.47 30.05
C VAL A 508 2.56 4.55 28.99
N MET A 509 3.16 4.41 27.81
CA MET A 509 2.95 5.31 26.69
C MET A 509 2.31 4.58 25.52
N ILE A 510 1.25 5.17 24.97
CA ILE A 510 0.61 4.69 23.76
C ILE A 510 0.93 5.68 22.64
N HIS A 511 1.54 5.20 21.55
CA HIS A 511 1.77 5.97 20.33
C HIS A 511 0.58 5.77 19.40
N ARG A 512 0.01 6.84 18.86
CA ARG A 512 -1.12 6.78 17.97
C ARG A 512 -0.95 7.71 16.76
N ALA A 513 -1.15 7.19 15.56
CA ALA A 513 -1.40 7.95 14.35
C ALA A 513 -2.71 7.47 13.73
N VAL A 514 -3.54 8.37 13.21
CA VAL A 514 -4.80 8.02 12.52
C VAL A 514 -4.58 8.01 11.00
N LEU A 515 -4.08 9.11 10.46
CA LEU A 515 -3.80 9.25 9.03
C LEU A 515 -2.42 8.70 8.66
N GLY A 516 -1.50 8.70 9.63
CA GLY A 516 -0.10 8.36 9.47
C GLY A 516 0.72 9.59 9.04
N SER A 517 0.83 9.84 7.74
CA SER A 517 1.41 11.07 7.17
C SER A 517 0.33 11.80 6.38
N LEU A 518 0.23 13.13 6.56
CA LEU A 518 -0.71 13.95 5.82
C LEU A 518 -0.43 13.88 4.31
N GLU A 519 0.84 13.92 3.92
CA GLU A 519 1.27 13.82 2.53
C GLU A 519 0.77 12.52 1.90
N ARG A 520 1.07 11.39 2.54
CA ARG A 520 0.63 10.07 2.06
C ARG A 520 -0.89 9.95 2.02
N PHE A 521 -1.59 10.43 3.05
CA PHE A 521 -3.04 10.37 3.10
C PHE A 521 -3.69 11.25 2.04
N ILE A 522 -3.16 12.46 1.77
CA ILE A 522 -3.61 13.32 0.68
C ILE A 522 -3.36 12.64 -0.67
N GLY A 523 -2.22 11.98 -0.85
CA GLY A 523 -1.95 11.15 -2.03
C GLY A 523 -3.01 10.07 -2.23
N ILE A 524 -3.33 9.31 -1.18
CA ILE A 524 -4.38 8.28 -1.19
C ILE A 524 -5.74 8.88 -1.55
N LEU A 525 -6.14 9.98 -0.91
CA LEU A 525 -7.41 10.66 -1.20
C LEU A 525 -7.47 11.20 -2.63
N THR A 526 -6.35 11.73 -3.15
CA THR A 526 -6.27 12.24 -4.52
C THR A 526 -6.54 11.11 -5.53
N GLU A 527 -6.00 9.92 -5.29
CA GLU A 527 -6.21 8.74 -6.13
C GLU A 527 -7.59 8.11 -5.89
N GLU A 528 -8.05 8.00 -4.64
CA GLU A 528 -9.36 7.47 -4.27
C GLU A 528 -10.48 8.26 -4.94
N TYR A 529 -10.43 9.58 -4.82
CA TYR A 529 -11.43 10.46 -5.43
C TYR A 529 -11.11 10.82 -6.88
N ALA A 530 -10.03 10.33 -7.46
CA ALA A 530 -9.53 10.76 -8.77
C ALA A 530 -9.47 12.31 -8.89
N GLY A 531 -9.17 13.00 -7.79
CA GLY A 531 -9.18 14.47 -7.65
C GLY A 531 -10.57 15.12 -7.55
N TYR A 532 -11.65 14.34 -7.56
CA TYR A 532 -13.01 14.85 -7.32
C TYR A 532 -13.30 14.92 -5.81
N PHE A 533 -12.54 15.75 -5.11
CA PHE A 533 -12.68 15.89 -3.66
C PHE A 533 -14.12 16.22 -3.25
N PRO A 534 -14.63 15.70 -2.11
CA PRO A 534 -15.94 16.05 -1.58
C PRO A 534 -16.01 17.56 -1.29
N LEU A 535 -17.21 18.14 -1.29
CA LEU A 535 -17.41 19.57 -1.18
C LEU A 535 -16.63 20.22 -0.03
N TRP A 536 -16.65 19.61 1.14
CA TRP A 536 -15.97 20.14 2.33
C TRP A 536 -14.44 20.20 2.20
N LEU A 537 -13.84 19.32 1.38
CA LEU A 537 -12.39 19.20 1.18
C LEU A 537 -11.91 19.89 -0.12
N ALA A 538 -12.80 20.17 -1.05
CA ALA A 538 -12.45 20.75 -2.36
C ALA A 538 -11.77 22.13 -2.22
N PRO A 539 -10.62 22.39 -2.88
CA PRO A 539 -9.90 23.66 -2.77
C PRO A 539 -10.76 24.86 -3.22
N MET A 540 -11.44 24.73 -4.33
CA MET A 540 -12.48 25.62 -4.79
C MET A 540 -13.81 24.87 -4.73
N GLN A 541 -14.73 25.32 -3.90
CA GLN A 541 -16.02 24.67 -3.70
C GLN A 541 -17.05 25.11 -4.74
N MET A 542 -16.98 26.37 -5.11
CA MET A 542 -17.96 27.02 -5.97
C MET A 542 -17.30 28.07 -6.87
N VAL A 543 -17.81 28.21 -8.08
CA VAL A 543 -17.47 29.32 -8.98
C VAL A 543 -18.73 29.97 -9.49
N VAL A 544 -18.79 31.28 -9.42
CA VAL A 544 -19.93 32.10 -9.94
C VAL A 544 -19.52 32.71 -11.27
N MET A 545 -20.29 32.44 -12.31
CA MET A 545 -19.95 32.81 -13.69
C MET A 545 -21.07 33.68 -14.29
N ASN A 546 -20.72 34.87 -14.76
CA ASN A 546 -21.62 35.73 -15.52
C ASN A 546 -21.68 35.27 -16.99
N ILE A 547 -22.84 35.49 -17.62
CA ILE A 547 -23.05 35.26 -19.06
C ILE A 547 -22.54 36.46 -19.87
N THR A 548 -22.82 37.67 -19.42
CA THR A 548 -22.35 38.94 -20.01
C THR A 548 -21.83 39.89 -18.93
N ASP A 549 -21.18 40.96 -19.32
CA ASP A 549 -20.61 41.94 -18.37
C ASP A 549 -21.69 42.62 -17.48
N ASN A 550 -22.94 42.65 -17.93
CA ASN A 550 -24.04 43.26 -17.15
C ASN A 550 -24.26 42.59 -15.79
N GLN A 551 -23.96 41.29 -15.67
CA GLN A 551 -24.15 40.55 -14.42
C GLN A 551 -22.87 40.47 -13.57
N ALA A 552 -21.78 41.17 -13.93
CA ALA A 552 -20.51 41.09 -13.23
C ALA A 552 -20.60 41.50 -11.76
N GLU A 553 -21.29 42.58 -11.45
CA GLU A 553 -21.51 43.05 -10.07
C GLU A 553 -22.34 42.05 -9.27
N TYR A 554 -23.40 41.50 -9.87
CA TYR A 554 -24.21 40.47 -9.24
C TYR A 554 -23.42 39.19 -8.97
N ALA A 555 -22.66 38.70 -9.95
CA ALA A 555 -21.78 37.52 -9.77
C ALA A 555 -20.77 37.71 -8.63
N ASN A 556 -20.15 38.90 -8.54
CA ASN A 556 -19.26 39.23 -7.45
C ASN A 556 -19.97 39.28 -6.08
N SER A 557 -21.18 39.85 -6.04
CA SER A 557 -21.97 39.92 -4.79
C SER A 557 -22.35 38.51 -4.30
N VAL A 558 -22.75 37.62 -5.22
CA VAL A 558 -23.02 36.20 -4.92
C VAL A 558 -21.77 35.51 -4.40
N ALA A 559 -20.63 35.65 -5.07
CA ALA A 559 -19.38 35.06 -4.62
C ALA A 559 -18.97 35.56 -3.23
N LYS A 560 -19.08 36.85 -2.97
CA LYS A 560 -18.80 37.46 -1.68
C LYS A 560 -19.73 36.92 -0.59
N ARG A 561 -21.04 36.83 -0.88
CA ARG A 561 -22.01 36.27 0.07
C ARG A 561 -21.67 34.81 0.43
N LEU A 562 -21.29 33.98 -0.56
CA LEU A 562 -20.81 32.61 -0.30
C LEU A 562 -19.58 32.60 0.60
N GLN A 563 -18.61 33.49 0.39
CA GLN A 563 -17.41 33.62 1.23
C GLN A 563 -17.74 34.04 2.66
N GLU A 564 -18.74 34.91 2.87
CA GLU A 564 -19.20 35.29 4.23
C GLU A 564 -19.76 34.10 5.01
N PHE A 565 -20.31 33.10 4.33
CA PHE A 565 -20.71 31.81 4.91
C PHE A 565 -19.57 30.78 5.04
N GLY A 566 -18.34 31.18 4.72
CA GLY A 566 -17.16 30.34 4.88
C GLY A 566 -16.85 29.41 3.70
N PHE A 567 -17.57 29.56 2.57
CA PHE A 567 -17.26 28.77 1.37
C PHE A 567 -16.04 29.32 0.62
N ARG A 568 -15.26 28.44 0.05
CA ARG A 568 -14.18 28.76 -0.89
C ARG A 568 -14.78 28.98 -2.28
N ALA A 569 -15.30 30.18 -2.50
CA ALA A 569 -15.98 30.59 -3.73
C ALA A 569 -15.21 31.72 -4.45
N LYS A 570 -15.26 31.75 -5.75
CA LYS A 570 -14.70 32.82 -6.60
C LYS A 570 -15.68 33.16 -7.70
N SER A 571 -15.58 34.40 -8.24
CA SER A 571 -16.25 34.80 -9.48
C SER A 571 -15.33 34.60 -10.68
N ASP A 572 -15.88 34.16 -11.81
CA ASP A 572 -15.20 34.12 -13.10
C ASP A 572 -15.89 35.08 -14.05
N LEU A 573 -15.35 36.30 -14.12
CA LEU A 573 -15.89 37.40 -14.89
C LEU A 573 -15.23 37.60 -16.26
N ARG A 574 -14.38 36.65 -16.67
CA ARG A 574 -13.67 36.71 -17.96
C ARG A 574 -14.67 36.85 -19.10
N ASN A 575 -14.33 37.68 -20.10
CA ASN A 575 -15.14 37.83 -21.32
C ASN A 575 -14.97 36.60 -22.24
N GLU A 576 -15.52 35.47 -21.78
CA GLU A 576 -15.50 34.18 -22.45
C GLU A 576 -16.90 33.58 -22.55
N LYS A 577 -17.16 32.76 -23.56
CA LYS A 577 -18.43 32.04 -23.67
C LYS A 577 -18.69 31.18 -22.44
N ILE A 578 -19.91 31.24 -21.92
CA ILE A 578 -20.27 30.48 -20.70
C ILE A 578 -19.97 28.98 -20.81
N GLY A 579 -20.15 28.38 -21.98
CA GLY A 579 -19.79 26.96 -22.20
C GLY A 579 -18.30 26.69 -22.07
N PHE A 580 -17.43 27.65 -22.42
CA PHE A 580 -15.99 27.55 -22.21
C PHE A 580 -15.64 27.62 -20.72
N LYS A 581 -16.20 28.58 -19.98
CA LYS A 581 -16.03 28.70 -18.52
C LYS A 581 -16.47 27.41 -17.79
N ILE A 582 -17.66 26.89 -18.13
CA ILE A 582 -18.18 25.63 -17.56
C ILE A 582 -17.20 24.48 -17.81
N ARG A 583 -16.73 24.32 -19.05
CA ARG A 583 -15.77 23.25 -19.39
C ARG A 583 -14.47 23.36 -18.59
N GLU A 584 -13.92 24.55 -18.47
CA GLU A 584 -12.68 24.78 -17.74
C GLU A 584 -12.82 24.44 -16.26
N HIS A 585 -13.90 24.91 -15.61
CA HIS A 585 -14.16 24.61 -14.20
C HIS A 585 -14.54 23.14 -13.95
N THR A 586 -15.17 22.48 -14.94
CA THR A 586 -15.37 21.02 -14.92
C THR A 586 -14.04 20.26 -14.94
N LEU A 587 -13.07 20.67 -15.79
CA LEU A 587 -11.73 20.09 -15.83
C LEU A 587 -10.95 20.33 -14.52
N ARG A 588 -11.18 21.48 -13.87
CA ARG A 588 -10.65 21.77 -12.52
C ARG A 588 -11.43 21.09 -11.41
N ARG A 589 -12.46 20.32 -11.74
CA ARG A 589 -13.27 19.50 -10.82
C ARG A 589 -13.95 20.30 -9.71
N VAL A 590 -14.34 21.55 -10.01
CA VAL A 590 -15.06 22.41 -9.07
C VAL A 590 -16.44 21.81 -8.80
N PRO A 591 -16.83 21.54 -7.53
CA PRO A 591 -18.08 20.87 -7.19
C PRO A 591 -19.32 21.55 -7.74
N TYR A 592 -19.45 22.87 -7.55
CA TYR A 592 -20.59 23.64 -8.01
C TYR A 592 -20.20 24.81 -8.88
N MET A 593 -20.90 24.97 -9.99
CA MET A 593 -20.79 26.06 -10.95
C MET A 593 -22.12 26.81 -10.95
N LEU A 594 -22.10 28.07 -10.52
CA LEU A 594 -23.25 28.93 -10.43
C LEU A 594 -23.25 29.89 -11.63
N VAL A 595 -24.21 29.74 -12.49
CA VAL A 595 -24.35 30.58 -13.69
C VAL A 595 -25.39 31.67 -13.40
N VAL A 596 -25.04 32.93 -13.72
CA VAL A 596 -25.92 34.06 -13.55
C VAL A 596 -26.05 34.84 -14.86
N GLY A 597 -27.29 34.95 -15.33
CA GLY A 597 -27.72 35.77 -16.45
C GLY A 597 -28.68 36.85 -15.98
N ASP A 598 -29.31 37.58 -16.93
CA ASP A 598 -30.25 38.66 -16.60
C ASP A 598 -31.44 38.16 -15.76
N LYS A 599 -31.99 36.99 -16.09
CA LYS A 599 -33.11 36.39 -15.35
C LYS A 599 -32.77 36.02 -13.91
N GLU A 600 -31.59 35.44 -13.70
CA GLU A 600 -31.10 35.08 -12.36
C GLU A 600 -30.83 36.35 -11.54
N MET A 601 -30.23 37.37 -12.14
CA MET A 601 -29.96 38.65 -11.50
C MET A 601 -31.26 39.37 -11.09
N GLU A 602 -32.27 39.41 -11.97
CA GLU A 602 -33.56 40.03 -11.69
C GLU A 602 -34.35 39.31 -10.58
N ALA A 603 -34.24 37.96 -10.53
CA ALA A 603 -34.91 37.13 -9.55
C ALA A 603 -34.14 36.97 -8.23
N GLY A 604 -32.87 37.38 -8.15
CA GLY A 604 -32.02 37.15 -7.01
C GLY A 604 -31.64 35.66 -6.85
N GLU A 605 -31.57 34.92 -7.97
CA GLU A 605 -31.33 33.48 -8.03
C GLU A 605 -29.98 33.15 -8.65
N VAL A 606 -29.60 31.87 -8.58
CA VAL A 606 -28.44 31.26 -9.25
C VAL A 606 -28.87 29.98 -9.95
N ALA A 607 -28.39 29.75 -11.18
CA ALA A 607 -28.56 28.47 -11.87
C ALA A 607 -27.37 27.58 -11.53
N VAL A 608 -27.63 26.45 -10.90
CA VAL A 608 -26.57 25.58 -10.30
C VAL A 608 -26.31 24.39 -11.19
N ARG A 609 -25.03 24.15 -11.49
CA ARG A 609 -24.54 22.96 -12.19
C ARG A 609 -23.50 22.24 -11.36
N THR A 610 -23.51 20.91 -11.44
CA THR A 610 -22.47 20.07 -10.83
C THR A 610 -21.31 19.86 -11.82
N ARG A 611 -20.16 19.49 -11.29
CA ARG A 611 -18.98 19.08 -12.08
C ARG A 611 -19.20 17.85 -12.96
N LYS A 612 -20.30 17.09 -12.77
CA LYS A 612 -20.75 16.01 -13.66
C LYS A 612 -21.55 16.49 -14.86
N GLY A 613 -21.85 17.79 -14.93
CA GLY A 613 -22.67 18.38 -15.97
C GLY A 613 -24.17 18.34 -15.68
N GLU A 614 -24.60 17.89 -14.51
CA GLU A 614 -26.00 17.89 -14.10
C GLU A 614 -26.46 19.34 -13.85
N ASP A 615 -27.60 19.69 -14.40
CA ASP A 615 -28.30 20.95 -14.14
C ASP A 615 -29.28 20.75 -12.99
N LEU A 616 -28.98 21.35 -11.85
CA LEU A 616 -29.82 21.24 -10.65
C LEU A 616 -30.98 22.23 -10.64
N GLY A 617 -31.04 23.10 -11.65
CA GLY A 617 -32.04 24.16 -11.74
C GLY A 617 -31.64 25.44 -11.02
N LYS A 618 -32.63 26.26 -10.74
CA LYS A 618 -32.47 27.58 -10.11
C LYS A 618 -32.81 27.50 -8.62
N PHE A 619 -32.04 28.25 -7.85
CA PHE A 619 -32.21 28.38 -6.41
C PHE A 619 -32.10 29.84 -6.02
N SER A 620 -32.85 30.26 -5.01
CA SER A 620 -32.47 31.46 -4.27
C SER A 620 -31.10 31.26 -3.64
N LEU A 621 -30.33 32.32 -3.52
CA LEU A 621 -28.96 32.20 -2.97
C LEU A 621 -28.95 31.60 -1.56
N GLU A 622 -29.89 31.99 -0.70
CA GLU A 622 -29.97 31.52 0.69
C GLU A 622 -30.37 30.03 0.76
N GLU A 623 -31.27 29.56 -0.11
CA GLU A 623 -31.62 28.14 -0.19
C GLU A 623 -30.42 27.29 -0.62
N PHE A 624 -29.66 27.74 -1.62
CA PHE A 624 -28.47 27.06 -2.08
C PHE A 624 -27.37 27.01 -0.98
N ILE A 625 -27.16 28.15 -0.28
CA ILE A 625 -26.23 28.22 0.88
C ILE A 625 -26.60 27.20 1.95
N SER A 626 -27.89 27.14 2.33
CA SER A 626 -28.36 26.20 3.34
C SER A 626 -28.06 24.74 2.94
N LYS A 627 -28.41 24.38 1.72
CA LYS A 627 -28.17 23.03 1.16
C LYS A 627 -26.69 22.68 1.09
N ALA A 628 -25.85 23.60 0.62
CA ALA A 628 -24.41 23.39 0.52
C ALA A 628 -23.76 23.29 1.92
N ASN A 629 -24.22 24.09 2.88
CA ASN A 629 -23.72 24.07 4.25
C ASN A 629 -24.05 22.75 4.96
N GLU A 630 -25.23 22.20 4.75
CA GLU A 630 -25.60 20.88 5.24
C GLU A 630 -24.64 19.79 4.73
N GLN A 631 -24.27 19.82 3.44
CA GLN A 631 -23.29 18.89 2.86
C GLN A 631 -21.88 19.05 3.46
N VAL A 632 -21.45 20.29 3.73
CA VAL A 632 -20.14 20.55 4.35
C VAL A 632 -20.12 20.05 5.80
N ILE A 633 -21.19 20.30 6.57
CA ILE A 633 -21.29 19.87 7.98
C ILE A 633 -21.36 18.34 8.09
N SER A 634 -22.19 17.71 7.30
CA SER A 634 -22.37 16.25 7.28
C SER A 634 -21.21 15.49 6.62
N LYS A 635 -20.28 16.21 5.96
CA LYS A 635 -19.12 15.64 5.25
C LYS A 635 -19.51 14.57 4.24
N VAL A 636 -20.66 14.77 3.56
CA VAL A 636 -21.14 13.84 2.53
C VAL A 636 -20.05 13.62 1.47
N ILE A 637 -19.78 12.36 1.19
CA ILE A 637 -18.95 11.95 0.06
C ILE A 637 -19.87 11.89 -1.15
N ASP A 638 -19.68 12.83 -2.07
CA ASP A 638 -20.29 12.72 -3.38
C ASP A 638 -19.57 11.58 -4.14
N ASN A 639 -20.27 10.48 -4.41
CA ASN A 639 -19.75 9.33 -5.19
C ASN A 639 -19.46 9.70 -6.65
N SER A 640 -19.25 10.98 -6.95
CA SER A 640 -18.98 11.51 -8.28
C SER A 640 -17.65 11.09 -8.90
N GLY A 641 -16.73 10.57 -8.12
CA GLY A 641 -15.41 10.13 -8.59
C GLY A 641 -15.32 8.70 -9.12
N GLY A 642 -16.46 8.02 -9.33
CA GLY A 642 -16.47 6.70 -9.99
C GLY A 642 -16.01 5.54 -9.09
N ARG A 643 -16.58 5.39 -7.88
CA ARG A 643 -16.68 4.08 -7.26
C ARG A 643 -17.65 3.25 -8.12
N THR A 644 -17.12 2.45 -9.02
CA THR A 644 -17.86 1.32 -9.57
C THR A 644 -17.82 0.22 -8.51
N HIS A 645 -18.93 0.02 -7.82
CA HIS A 645 -19.16 -1.16 -6.97
C HIS A 645 -19.09 -2.45 -7.78
#